data_155828cabec8e157b22f175bd2f57e60
#
_entry.id   155828cabec8e157b22f175bd2f57e60
#
_cell.length_a   1.000
_cell.length_b   1.000
_cell.length_c   1.000
_cell.angle_alpha   90.00
_cell.angle_beta   90.00
_cell.angle_gamma   90.00
#
_symmetry.space_group_name_H-M   'P 1'
#
loop_
_entity.id
_entity.type
_entity.pdbx_description
1 polymer ?
#
loop_
_entity_poly.entity_id
_entity_poly.type
_entity_poly.pdbx_seq_one_letter_code
_entity_poly.pdbx_strand_id
1 'polypeptide(L)'
;MATTGKKRRKPTRKINLVMRKKLVMLFCAVLLALVALTARITYINATSGSKYKKQVLSQAQQRYENRVLPARRGDIYDRNGNLLATSNKVYNVILDCKAVNEQEEYTEPTVRALVDILGLDEKEIRSRLSAEDTKNSQYQILKKQLSMDEKKAFEEATEIPEDVEESGLTKAEIKERSNVKGVWFEEDYLRIYPFNESACDTIGFTLSRDVADIGLESYYNSTLMGADGRQYGYFNNNADVEQTIIEPVNGRSIETSLDIGAQQIVEKYVNAFNEKMGAKHVGVIVEDPSTGEIIAMDGGDRYDLNNPRDLSGVYSKEEIKAMNDEQTVEALNGMWSNYCVTDAFEPGSVVKPIVMAGALEKGKISETDTFLCDGLEIFGANGETPIKCAVYPDAHGTETLGEVIANSCNDGMMQIGAKMGSEQFIKAQSLFNFGARTGIDLPNEGSGIIHTKDTMGETELACSAFGQGYTCTMLQEINALCSVINGGYYYQPHLVTKIKDANGGIVKTFSPTLLKQTISSNISADIRSYMELSVQQGTSHYSKVQGYSSGGKTGTAEKFPRGNGKYLVSFIGFAPVEEPEVVIYVVVDEPNTEDQATSRYPQYIAQGILSELLPYLNIAPDEITDGTVPQTELWEGFAGYLKNPVGSNVDENGNLVDDKGNRIDWDGNRIDENGYLLNEDGSYQVNENGEYIKSENLGSYGNTEGDGIQDGVSNAGAPGPLEDDSEPVEGNDMESEGLTNEEAGLE
;
A
#
# COMPACT_ATOMS: atom_id res chain seq x y z
N MET A 1 26.66 -45.22 -94.72
CA MET A 1 27.74 -46.18 -94.22
C MET A 1 27.85 -46.03 -92.74
N ALA A 2 27.38 -47.02 -92.00
CA ALA A 2 27.38 -47.04 -90.58
C ALA A 2 28.50 -47.93 -90.08
N THR A 3 29.39 -47.44 -89.25
CA THR A 3 30.40 -48.22 -88.58
C THR A 3 30.03 -48.40 -87.11
N THR A 4 29.69 -49.64 -86.81
CA THR A 4 29.37 -50.12 -85.46
C THR A 4 30.66 -50.30 -84.57
N GLY A 5 30.78 -49.47 -83.53
CA GLY A 5 31.84 -49.60 -82.54
C GLY A 5 31.54 -50.69 -81.52
N LYS A 6 32.24 -51.83 -81.54
CA LYS A 6 32.19 -52.88 -80.51
C LYS A 6 32.71 -52.40 -79.21
N LYS A 7 31.89 -52.27 -78.16
CA LYS A 7 32.34 -52.11 -76.75
C LYS A 7 33.05 -53.36 -76.27
N ARG A 8 34.33 -53.26 -76.00
CA ARG A 8 35.12 -54.28 -75.36
C ARG A 8 34.66 -54.52 -73.91
N ARG A 9 34.13 -55.70 -73.62
CA ARG A 9 33.81 -56.15 -72.24
C ARG A 9 35.16 -56.30 -71.50
N LYS A 10 35.31 -55.59 -70.36
CA LYS A 10 36.44 -55.84 -69.45
C LYS A 10 36.33 -57.31 -68.90
N PRO A 11 37.43 -58.03 -68.79
CA PRO A 11 37.43 -59.41 -68.28
C PRO A 11 37.06 -59.34 -66.78
N THR A 12 35.98 -60.05 -66.44
CA THR A 12 35.70 -60.35 -65.03
C THR A 12 36.79 -61.18 -64.42
N ARG A 13 37.57 -60.57 -63.51
CA ARG A 13 38.55 -61.31 -62.69
C ARG A 13 37.89 -62.42 -61.94
N LYS A 14 38.06 -63.70 -62.34
CA LYS A 14 37.59 -64.84 -61.61
C LYS A 14 38.28 -64.88 -60.26
N ILE A 15 37.58 -64.84 -59.18
CA ILE A 15 38.11 -64.93 -57.81
C ILE A 15 38.82 -66.26 -57.69
N ASN A 16 40.13 -66.20 -57.48
CA ASN A 16 41.02 -67.37 -57.34
C ASN A 16 40.67 -68.10 -56.05
N LEU A 17 40.88 -69.44 -55.96
CA LEU A 17 40.59 -70.30 -54.82
C LEU A 17 41.26 -69.78 -53.54
N VAL A 18 42.43 -69.16 -53.60
CA VAL A 18 43.12 -68.51 -52.51
C VAL A 18 42.38 -67.25 -52.01
N MET A 19 41.84 -66.47 -52.90
CA MET A 19 41.02 -65.30 -52.57
C MET A 19 39.67 -65.71 -51.91
N ARG A 20 39.07 -66.79 -52.36
CA ARG A 20 37.79 -67.34 -51.73
C ARG A 20 38.14 -67.82 -50.27
N LYS A 21 39.23 -68.50 -50.03
CA LYS A 21 39.65 -68.92 -48.69
C LYS A 21 39.94 -67.71 -47.78
N LYS A 22 40.62 -66.68 -48.29
CA LYS A 22 40.81 -65.41 -47.54
C LYS A 22 39.52 -64.71 -47.23
N LEU A 23 38.58 -64.67 -48.18
CA LEU A 23 37.24 -64.01 -47.97
C LEU A 23 36.38 -64.81 -46.95
N VAL A 24 36.41 -66.13 -46.98
CA VAL A 24 35.77 -67.01 -46.00
C VAL A 24 36.45 -66.82 -44.62
N MET A 25 37.74 -66.76 -44.53
CA MET A 25 38.43 -66.47 -43.26
C MET A 25 38.12 -65.11 -42.72
N LEU A 26 38.06 -64.09 -43.56
CA LEU A 26 37.66 -62.72 -43.15
C LEU A 26 36.18 -62.73 -42.67
N PHE A 27 35.29 -63.39 -43.40
CA PHE A 27 33.88 -63.53 -43.01
C PHE A 27 33.77 -64.28 -41.68
N CYS A 28 34.47 -65.39 -41.48
CA CYS A 28 34.46 -66.07 -40.17
C CYS A 28 35.05 -65.20 -39.05
N ALA A 29 36.06 -64.41 -39.29
CA ALA A 29 36.63 -63.50 -38.31
C ALA A 29 35.64 -62.40 -37.91
N VAL A 30 34.92 -61.79 -38.89
CA VAL A 30 33.88 -60.82 -38.65
C VAL A 30 32.69 -61.42 -37.87
N LEU A 31 32.32 -62.67 -38.23
CA LEU A 31 31.23 -63.38 -37.55
C LEU A 31 31.60 -63.74 -36.10
N LEU A 32 32.83 -64.14 -35.85
CA LEU A 32 33.38 -64.33 -34.50
C LEU A 32 33.45 -63.05 -33.70
N ALA A 33 33.80 -61.91 -34.32
CA ALA A 33 33.82 -60.59 -33.66
C ALA A 33 32.40 -60.18 -33.30
N LEU A 34 31.42 -60.39 -34.17
CA LEU A 34 29.97 -60.11 -33.88
C LEU A 34 29.43 -60.97 -32.76
N VAL A 35 29.79 -62.28 -32.76
CA VAL A 35 29.40 -63.19 -31.66
C VAL A 35 30.03 -62.77 -30.33
N ALA A 36 31.32 -62.38 -30.35
CA ALA A 36 32.00 -61.87 -29.16
C ALA A 36 31.39 -60.57 -28.67
N LEU A 37 30.99 -59.68 -29.58
CA LEU A 37 30.33 -58.40 -29.25
C LEU A 37 28.93 -58.63 -28.63
N THR A 38 28.14 -59.51 -29.25
CA THR A 38 26.82 -59.88 -28.69
C THR A 38 26.94 -60.57 -27.34
N ALA A 39 27.88 -61.48 -27.16
CA ALA A 39 28.15 -62.11 -25.86
C ALA A 39 28.60 -61.05 -24.82
N ARG A 40 29.42 -60.10 -25.21
CA ARG A 40 29.83 -58.99 -24.34
C ARG A 40 28.68 -58.07 -23.94
N ILE A 41 27.81 -57.72 -24.88
CA ILE A 41 26.62 -56.89 -24.62
C ILE A 41 25.68 -57.64 -23.69
N THR A 42 25.43 -58.96 -23.95
CA THR A 42 24.57 -59.80 -23.10
C THR A 42 25.15 -59.94 -21.69
N TYR A 43 26.46 -60.14 -21.58
CA TYR A 43 27.15 -60.16 -20.28
C TYR A 43 27.02 -58.84 -19.51
N ILE A 44 27.24 -57.71 -20.18
CA ILE A 44 27.09 -56.37 -19.57
C ILE A 44 25.62 -56.15 -19.12
N ASN A 45 24.63 -56.53 -19.96
CA ASN A 45 23.22 -56.43 -19.59
C ASN A 45 22.86 -57.32 -18.40
N ALA A 46 23.39 -58.56 -18.34
CA ALA A 46 23.10 -59.51 -17.27
C ALA A 46 23.77 -59.11 -15.93
N THR A 47 25.00 -58.58 -15.98
CA THR A 47 25.78 -58.31 -14.76
C THR A 47 25.66 -56.84 -14.27
N SER A 48 25.48 -55.89 -15.17
CA SER A 48 25.50 -54.46 -14.86
C SER A 48 24.28 -53.71 -15.36
N GLY A 49 23.32 -54.40 -16.02
CA GLY A 49 22.13 -53.77 -16.60
C GLY A 49 21.29 -53.04 -15.58
N SER A 50 21.14 -53.57 -14.38
CA SER A 50 20.44 -52.91 -13.28
C SER A 50 21.15 -51.66 -12.75
N LYS A 51 22.51 -51.67 -12.76
CA LYS A 51 23.32 -50.55 -12.35
C LYS A 51 23.26 -49.41 -13.39
N TYR A 52 23.40 -49.74 -14.68
CA TYR A 52 23.24 -48.76 -15.76
C TYR A 52 21.82 -48.23 -15.85
N LYS A 53 20.80 -49.11 -15.67
CA LYS A 53 19.41 -48.71 -15.60
C LYS A 53 19.17 -47.72 -14.43
N LYS A 54 19.71 -47.98 -13.23
CA LYS A 54 19.68 -47.07 -12.10
C LYS A 54 20.40 -45.75 -12.37
N GLN A 55 21.54 -45.79 -13.06
CA GLN A 55 22.32 -44.59 -13.38
C GLN A 55 21.63 -43.71 -14.44
N VAL A 56 21.02 -44.31 -15.46
CA VAL A 56 20.19 -43.62 -16.45
C VAL A 56 18.92 -43.06 -15.76
N LEU A 57 18.28 -43.84 -14.86
CA LEU A 57 17.15 -43.43 -14.05
C LEU A 57 17.50 -42.24 -13.16
N SER A 58 18.67 -42.26 -12.48
CA SER A 58 19.07 -41.14 -11.64
C SER A 58 19.44 -39.88 -12.44
N GLN A 59 20.06 -40.06 -13.62
CA GLN A 59 20.35 -38.94 -14.53
C GLN A 59 19.08 -38.37 -15.18
N ALA A 60 18.10 -39.20 -15.46
CA ALA A 60 16.80 -38.74 -15.97
C ALA A 60 15.93 -38.13 -14.85
N GLN A 61 15.99 -38.69 -13.62
CA GLN A 61 15.37 -38.04 -12.46
C GLN A 61 15.94 -36.65 -12.18
N GLN A 62 17.24 -36.44 -12.33
CA GLN A 62 17.88 -35.12 -12.22
C GLN A 62 17.47 -34.17 -13.33
N ARG A 63 17.10 -34.65 -14.51
CA ARG A 63 16.60 -33.84 -15.64
C ARG A 63 15.12 -33.48 -15.55
N TYR A 64 14.31 -34.23 -14.77
CA TYR A 64 12.87 -34.01 -14.58
C TYR A 64 12.56 -33.67 -13.11
N GLU A 65 13.38 -32.79 -12.52
CA GLU A 65 13.10 -32.29 -11.18
C GLU A 65 11.73 -31.60 -11.12
N ASN A 66 11.09 -31.70 -9.96
CA ASN A 66 9.82 -31.07 -9.63
C ASN A 66 9.87 -29.58 -9.99
N ARG A 67 9.18 -29.20 -11.06
CA ARG A 67 9.00 -27.80 -11.41
C ARG A 67 7.73 -27.30 -10.74
N VAL A 68 7.83 -26.23 -10.00
CA VAL A 68 6.66 -25.50 -9.49
C VAL A 68 6.06 -24.73 -10.65
N LEU A 69 4.75 -24.85 -10.80
CA LEU A 69 3.95 -24.03 -11.73
C LEU A 69 3.27 -22.97 -10.87
N PRO A 70 3.71 -21.70 -10.94
CA PRO A 70 3.21 -20.68 -10.06
C PRO A 70 1.74 -20.37 -10.32
N ALA A 71 0.95 -20.23 -9.26
CA ALA A 71 -0.40 -19.71 -9.34
C ALA A 71 -0.35 -18.18 -9.53
N ARG A 72 -1.24 -17.67 -10.37
CA ARG A 72 -1.46 -16.22 -10.49
C ARG A 72 -2.21 -15.72 -9.25
N ARG A 73 -1.66 -14.72 -8.56
CA ARG A 73 -2.35 -14.06 -7.45
C ARG A 73 -3.56 -13.28 -7.98
N GLY A 74 -4.69 -13.35 -7.27
CA GLY A 74 -5.94 -12.69 -7.64
C GLY A 74 -5.82 -11.16 -7.65
N ASP A 75 -6.65 -10.51 -8.44
CA ASP A 75 -6.67 -9.07 -8.59
C ASP A 75 -7.43 -8.41 -7.43
N ILE A 76 -7.11 -7.14 -7.15
CA ILE A 76 -7.87 -6.27 -6.25
C ILE A 76 -8.50 -5.18 -7.10
N TYR A 77 -9.81 -5.03 -6.97
CA TYR A 77 -10.59 -4.02 -7.69
C TYR A 77 -11.19 -3.00 -6.72
N ASP A 78 -11.35 -1.78 -7.18
CA ASP A 78 -12.20 -0.81 -6.51
C ASP A 78 -13.70 -1.10 -6.77
N ARG A 79 -14.60 -0.28 -6.19
CA ARG A 79 -16.05 -0.42 -6.38
C ARG A 79 -16.53 -0.22 -7.81
N ASN A 80 -15.76 0.50 -8.64
CA ASN A 80 -16.05 0.83 -10.03
C ASN A 80 -15.41 -0.17 -11.02
N GLY A 81 -14.65 -1.14 -10.51
CA GLY A 81 -13.97 -2.15 -11.31
C GLY A 81 -12.58 -1.74 -11.81
N ASN A 82 -12.01 -0.64 -11.30
CA ASN A 82 -10.63 -0.27 -11.57
C ASN A 82 -9.67 -1.23 -10.88
N LEU A 83 -8.58 -1.60 -11.54
CA LEU A 83 -7.56 -2.49 -10.99
C LEU A 83 -6.67 -1.72 -10.00
N LEU A 84 -6.76 -2.05 -8.71
CA LEU A 84 -5.87 -1.54 -7.67
C LEU A 84 -4.59 -2.37 -7.54
N ALA A 85 -4.70 -3.68 -7.76
CA ALA A 85 -3.55 -4.58 -7.79
C ALA A 85 -3.78 -5.73 -8.75
N THR A 86 -2.75 -6.09 -9.53
CA THR A 86 -2.80 -7.19 -10.50
C THR A 86 -1.48 -7.96 -10.53
N SER A 87 -1.47 -9.12 -11.20
CA SER A 87 -0.27 -9.95 -11.34
C SER A 87 0.02 -10.19 -12.81
N ASN A 88 1.11 -9.63 -13.29
CA ASN A 88 1.57 -9.80 -14.67
C ASN A 88 2.52 -10.97 -14.77
N LYS A 89 2.37 -11.76 -15.84
CA LYS A 89 3.26 -12.88 -16.13
C LYS A 89 4.64 -12.36 -16.54
N VAL A 90 5.66 -12.87 -15.87
CA VAL A 90 7.07 -12.57 -16.14
C VAL A 90 7.86 -13.87 -16.19
N TYR A 91 9.13 -13.80 -16.53
CA TYR A 91 9.99 -14.97 -16.69
C TYR A 91 11.30 -14.79 -15.94
N ASN A 92 11.78 -15.87 -15.31
CA ASN A 92 13.13 -15.94 -14.76
C ASN A 92 14.06 -16.61 -15.77
N VAL A 93 15.19 -16.00 -16.07
CA VAL A 93 16.21 -16.55 -16.98
C VAL A 93 17.07 -17.52 -16.19
N ILE A 94 17.06 -18.78 -16.60
CA ILE A 94 17.82 -19.85 -15.95
C ILE A 94 18.96 -20.31 -16.83
N LEU A 95 20.13 -20.48 -16.22
CA LEU A 95 21.34 -20.98 -16.87
C LEU A 95 21.73 -22.36 -16.31
N ASP A 96 21.83 -23.36 -17.16
CA ASP A 96 22.50 -24.63 -16.91
C ASP A 96 24.00 -24.51 -17.26
N CYS A 97 24.81 -24.13 -16.29
CA CYS A 97 26.24 -23.99 -16.47
C CYS A 97 26.90 -25.28 -16.92
N LYS A 98 26.41 -26.45 -16.48
CA LYS A 98 26.93 -27.76 -16.86
C LYS A 98 26.68 -28.05 -18.33
N ALA A 99 25.48 -27.74 -18.86
CA ALA A 99 25.13 -27.92 -20.27
C ALA A 99 25.99 -27.00 -21.17
N VAL A 100 26.20 -25.75 -20.76
CA VAL A 100 27.04 -24.80 -21.49
C VAL A 100 28.49 -25.25 -21.50
N ASN A 101 29.00 -25.82 -20.38
CA ASN A 101 30.38 -26.30 -20.24
C ASN A 101 30.59 -27.70 -20.84
N GLU A 102 29.59 -28.37 -21.39
CA GLU A 102 29.72 -29.70 -21.99
C GLU A 102 30.62 -29.70 -23.22
N GLN A 103 30.61 -28.63 -24.02
CA GLN A 103 31.47 -28.42 -25.18
C GLN A 103 31.94 -26.98 -25.23
N GLU A 104 33.20 -26.75 -25.55
CA GLU A 104 33.81 -25.41 -25.60
C GLU A 104 33.12 -24.50 -26.62
N GLU A 105 32.54 -25.06 -27.70
CA GLU A 105 31.82 -24.32 -28.73
C GLU A 105 30.46 -23.75 -28.30
N TYR A 106 29.90 -24.14 -27.15
CA TYR A 106 28.62 -23.63 -26.62
C TYR A 106 28.77 -22.32 -25.82
N THR A 107 29.94 -22.11 -25.21
CA THR A 107 30.17 -21.02 -24.27
C THR A 107 30.00 -19.64 -24.92
N GLU A 108 30.76 -19.37 -26.01
CA GLU A 108 30.73 -18.05 -26.64
C GLU A 108 29.38 -17.69 -27.26
N PRO A 109 28.69 -18.57 -28.04
CA PRO A 109 27.34 -18.26 -28.56
C PRO A 109 26.31 -18.02 -27.44
N THR A 110 26.34 -18.80 -26.35
CA THR A 110 25.41 -18.64 -25.24
C THR A 110 25.66 -17.35 -24.49
N VAL A 111 26.93 -17.02 -24.17
CA VAL A 111 27.25 -15.75 -23.49
C VAL A 111 26.84 -14.57 -24.34
N ARG A 112 27.15 -14.57 -25.66
CA ARG A 112 26.81 -13.51 -26.57
C ARG A 112 25.30 -13.32 -26.66
N ALA A 113 24.53 -14.38 -26.80
CA ALA A 113 23.05 -14.30 -26.83
C ALA A 113 22.48 -13.67 -25.57
N LEU A 114 22.99 -14.04 -24.38
CA LEU A 114 22.56 -13.49 -23.09
C LEU A 114 22.92 -12.01 -22.94
N VAL A 115 24.09 -11.60 -23.41
CA VAL A 115 24.58 -10.21 -23.32
C VAL A 115 23.87 -9.32 -24.35
N ASP A 116 23.89 -9.71 -25.63
CA ASP A 116 23.46 -8.84 -26.74
C ASP A 116 21.93 -8.69 -26.79
N ILE A 117 21.17 -9.72 -26.37
CA ILE A 117 19.70 -9.71 -26.47
C ILE A 117 19.06 -9.33 -25.15
N LEU A 118 19.56 -9.87 -24.01
CA LEU A 118 18.96 -9.64 -22.70
C LEU A 118 19.68 -8.59 -21.85
N GLY A 119 20.78 -8.02 -22.37
CA GLY A 119 21.54 -6.98 -21.68
C GLY A 119 22.20 -7.43 -20.37
N LEU A 120 22.52 -8.73 -20.23
CA LEU A 120 23.09 -9.26 -18.99
C LEU A 120 24.59 -8.98 -18.88
N ASP A 121 25.10 -8.90 -17.64
CA ASP A 121 26.53 -8.67 -17.39
C ASP A 121 27.37 -9.90 -17.80
N GLU A 122 28.20 -9.71 -18.80
CA GLU A 122 29.13 -10.74 -19.31
C GLU A 122 30.05 -11.31 -18.22
N LYS A 123 30.53 -10.43 -17.30
CA LYS A 123 31.42 -10.85 -16.23
C LYS A 123 30.73 -11.77 -15.23
N GLU A 124 29.50 -11.46 -14.92
CA GLU A 124 28.69 -12.29 -14.04
C GLU A 124 28.42 -13.67 -14.66
N ILE A 125 28.00 -13.72 -15.93
CA ILE A 125 27.74 -14.97 -16.66
C ILE A 125 29.02 -15.84 -16.68
N ARG A 126 30.15 -15.26 -17.10
CA ARG A 126 31.42 -15.98 -17.16
C ARG A 126 31.94 -16.45 -15.79
N SER A 127 31.68 -15.64 -14.75
CA SER A 127 31.99 -16.03 -13.37
C SER A 127 31.20 -17.27 -12.96
N ARG A 128 29.91 -17.33 -13.24
CA ARG A 128 29.03 -18.48 -12.92
C ARG A 128 29.44 -19.75 -13.73
N LEU A 129 29.85 -19.57 -14.98
CA LEU A 129 30.32 -20.68 -15.82
C LEU A 129 31.69 -21.26 -15.37
N SER A 130 32.52 -20.48 -14.71
CA SER A 130 33.89 -20.87 -14.33
C SER A 130 34.11 -21.20 -12.85
N ALA A 131 33.29 -20.66 -11.94
CA ALA A 131 33.43 -20.84 -10.49
C ALA A 131 33.18 -22.30 -10.08
N GLU A 132 33.99 -22.82 -9.14
CA GLU A 132 33.96 -24.22 -8.71
C GLU A 132 32.61 -24.68 -8.13
N ASP A 133 31.89 -23.79 -7.51
CA ASP A 133 30.56 -24.02 -6.89
C ASP A 133 29.42 -23.97 -7.90
N THR A 134 29.56 -23.26 -9.02
CA THR A 134 28.49 -23.05 -9.99
C THR A 134 28.72 -23.71 -11.36
N LYS A 135 29.97 -23.95 -11.78
CA LYS A 135 30.30 -24.47 -13.12
C LYS A 135 29.62 -25.80 -13.50
N ASN A 136 29.23 -26.61 -12.52
CA ASN A 136 28.51 -27.86 -12.69
C ASN A 136 27.01 -27.75 -12.30
N SER A 137 26.57 -26.57 -11.91
CA SER A 137 25.16 -26.33 -11.57
C SER A 137 24.28 -26.40 -12.82
N GLN A 138 23.15 -27.05 -12.70
CA GLN A 138 22.16 -27.11 -13.76
C GLN A 138 21.07 -26.02 -13.58
N TYR A 139 21.16 -25.23 -12.50
CA TYR A 139 20.18 -24.21 -12.19
C TYR A 139 20.83 -22.98 -11.56
N GLN A 140 20.95 -21.91 -12.34
CA GLN A 140 21.41 -20.61 -11.90
C GLN A 140 20.45 -19.54 -12.44
N ILE A 141 19.83 -18.77 -11.56
CA ILE A 141 18.98 -17.64 -11.97
C ILE A 141 19.90 -16.48 -12.36
N LEU A 142 19.86 -16.07 -13.62
CA LEU A 142 20.63 -14.93 -14.12
C LEU A 142 19.89 -13.61 -13.97
N LYS A 143 18.60 -13.61 -14.33
CA LYS A 143 17.73 -12.43 -14.27
C LYS A 143 16.33 -12.86 -13.86
N LYS A 144 15.72 -12.12 -12.99
CA LYS A 144 14.29 -12.29 -12.62
C LYS A 144 13.45 -11.27 -13.37
N GLN A 145 12.16 -11.57 -13.45
CA GLN A 145 11.12 -10.63 -13.94
C GLN A 145 11.33 -10.13 -15.37
N LEU A 146 11.86 -11.00 -16.25
CA LEU A 146 11.96 -10.72 -17.68
C LEU A 146 10.54 -10.60 -18.28
N SER A 147 10.34 -9.62 -19.14
CA SER A 147 9.07 -9.46 -19.86
C SER A 147 8.83 -10.54 -20.90
N MET A 148 7.58 -10.70 -21.36
CA MET A 148 7.24 -11.59 -22.48
C MET A 148 7.94 -11.17 -23.77
N ASP A 149 8.09 -9.86 -23.99
CA ASP A 149 8.70 -9.35 -25.22
C ASP A 149 10.22 -9.62 -25.26
N GLU A 150 10.91 -9.42 -24.13
CA GLU A 150 12.33 -9.78 -24.02
C GLU A 150 12.54 -11.30 -24.21
N LYS A 151 11.66 -12.13 -23.62
CA LYS A 151 11.69 -13.59 -23.80
C LYS A 151 11.51 -13.95 -25.27
N LYS A 152 10.48 -13.38 -25.96
CA LYS A 152 10.24 -13.62 -27.37
C LYS A 152 11.43 -13.19 -28.24
N ALA A 153 12.00 -12.02 -27.95
CA ALA A 153 13.18 -11.54 -28.67
C ALA A 153 14.35 -12.51 -28.56
N PHE A 154 14.57 -13.12 -27.37
CA PHE A 154 15.60 -14.12 -27.19
C PHE A 154 15.29 -15.41 -27.96
N GLU A 155 14.05 -15.92 -27.86
CA GLU A 155 13.61 -17.12 -28.58
C GLU A 155 13.74 -16.95 -30.09
N GLU A 156 13.22 -15.86 -30.66
CA GLU A 156 13.32 -15.56 -32.10
C GLU A 156 14.77 -15.43 -32.60
N ALA A 157 15.66 -14.88 -31.79
CA ALA A 157 17.06 -14.73 -32.12
C ALA A 157 17.88 -16.03 -32.01
N THR A 158 17.46 -16.99 -31.17
CA THR A 158 18.20 -18.22 -30.89
C THR A 158 17.56 -19.48 -31.46
N GLU A 159 16.27 -19.46 -31.78
CA GLU A 159 15.56 -20.58 -32.40
C GLU A 159 15.99 -20.76 -33.87
N ILE A 160 16.09 -22.03 -34.28
CA ILE A 160 16.29 -22.37 -35.70
C ILE A 160 14.91 -22.59 -36.31
N PRO A 161 14.52 -21.80 -37.30
CA PRO A 161 13.24 -21.95 -37.97
C PRO A 161 13.07 -23.34 -38.57
N GLU A 162 11.84 -23.85 -38.61
CA GLU A 162 11.53 -25.17 -39.22
C GLU A 162 11.89 -25.17 -40.70
N ASP A 163 11.62 -24.05 -41.42
CA ASP A 163 12.04 -23.84 -42.82
C ASP A 163 13.30 -22.97 -42.87
N VAL A 164 14.43 -23.65 -42.86
CA VAL A 164 15.76 -23.03 -42.89
C VAL A 164 16.02 -22.39 -44.27
N GLU A 165 15.44 -22.91 -45.34
CA GLU A 165 15.67 -22.41 -46.70
C GLU A 165 14.95 -21.07 -46.95
N GLU A 166 13.74 -20.89 -46.40
CA GLU A 166 12.98 -19.64 -46.49
C GLU A 166 13.47 -18.58 -45.46
N SER A 167 14.14 -18.97 -44.39
CA SER A 167 14.59 -18.05 -43.34
C SER A 167 15.69 -17.08 -43.76
N GLY A 168 16.41 -17.39 -44.84
CA GLY A 168 17.55 -16.59 -45.32
C GLY A 168 18.78 -16.61 -44.42
N LEU A 169 18.81 -17.46 -43.37
CA LEU A 169 19.92 -17.58 -42.44
C LEU A 169 21.12 -18.26 -43.12
N THR A 170 22.32 -17.76 -42.85
CA THR A 170 23.55 -18.37 -43.30
C THR A 170 23.87 -19.63 -42.45
N LYS A 171 24.68 -20.51 -43.01
CA LYS A 171 25.15 -21.70 -42.29
C LYS A 171 25.93 -21.36 -40.98
N ALA A 172 26.57 -20.21 -40.94
CA ALA A 172 27.27 -19.73 -39.76
C ALA A 172 26.29 -19.32 -38.68
N GLU A 173 25.24 -18.57 -39.02
CA GLU A 173 24.18 -18.16 -38.11
C GLU A 173 23.38 -19.36 -37.56
N ILE A 174 23.05 -20.32 -38.42
CA ILE A 174 22.42 -21.57 -37.99
C ILE A 174 23.30 -22.32 -36.98
N LYS A 175 24.62 -22.41 -37.26
CA LYS A 175 25.58 -23.05 -36.34
C LYS A 175 25.65 -22.27 -35.02
N GLU A 176 25.69 -20.96 -35.06
CA GLU A 176 25.72 -20.12 -33.88
C GLU A 176 24.45 -20.33 -33.03
N ARG A 177 23.26 -20.24 -33.61
CA ARG A 177 21.98 -20.51 -32.93
C ARG A 177 21.93 -21.94 -32.35
N SER A 178 22.41 -22.93 -33.10
CA SER A 178 22.46 -24.33 -32.65
C SER A 178 23.37 -24.56 -31.43
N ASN A 179 24.33 -23.66 -31.22
CA ASN A 179 25.30 -23.73 -30.12
C ASN A 179 24.86 -22.90 -28.89
N VAL A 180 23.77 -22.17 -28.95
CA VAL A 180 23.17 -21.58 -27.74
C VAL A 180 22.52 -22.69 -26.93
N LYS A 181 23.08 -22.99 -25.74
CA LYS A 181 22.67 -24.12 -24.90
C LYS A 181 22.50 -23.71 -23.45
N GLY A 182 21.72 -24.49 -22.71
CA GLY A 182 21.62 -24.36 -21.28
C GLY A 182 20.87 -23.13 -20.79
N VAL A 183 20.06 -22.47 -21.66
CA VAL A 183 19.22 -21.34 -21.28
C VAL A 183 17.77 -21.74 -21.43
N TRP A 184 16.98 -21.48 -20.41
CA TRP A 184 15.51 -21.60 -20.47
C TRP A 184 14.84 -20.58 -19.58
N PHE A 185 13.52 -20.45 -19.70
CA PHE A 185 12.71 -19.47 -18.99
C PHE A 185 11.71 -20.19 -18.07
N GLU A 186 11.65 -19.75 -16.83
CA GLU A 186 10.65 -20.19 -15.87
C GLU A 186 9.61 -19.11 -15.69
N GLU A 187 8.34 -19.48 -15.80
CA GLU A 187 7.22 -18.58 -15.55
C GLU A 187 7.16 -18.15 -14.09
N ASP A 188 6.86 -16.90 -13.87
CA ASP A 188 6.61 -16.29 -12.57
C ASP A 188 5.60 -15.15 -12.72
N TYR A 189 5.19 -14.55 -11.62
CA TYR A 189 4.29 -13.42 -11.63
C TYR A 189 4.87 -12.26 -10.84
N LEU A 190 4.81 -11.05 -11.43
CA LEU A 190 5.13 -9.79 -10.78
C LEU A 190 3.84 -9.12 -10.35
N ARG A 191 3.75 -8.78 -9.06
CA ARG A 191 2.65 -7.98 -8.53
C ARG A 191 2.82 -6.53 -8.95
N ILE A 192 1.78 -5.90 -9.47
CA ILE A 192 1.77 -4.51 -9.97
C ILE A 192 0.60 -3.78 -9.35
N TYR A 193 0.86 -2.56 -8.93
CA TYR A 193 -0.09 -1.63 -8.36
C TYR A 193 -0.19 -0.39 -9.27
N PRO A 194 -1.21 -0.32 -10.15
CA PRO A 194 -1.28 0.69 -11.21
C PRO A 194 -1.36 2.14 -10.70
N PHE A 195 -1.82 2.35 -9.47
CA PHE A 195 -1.97 3.67 -8.86
C PHE A 195 -0.83 4.03 -7.90
N ASN A 196 0.26 3.27 -7.92
CA ASN A 196 1.51 3.48 -7.17
C ASN A 196 1.29 3.74 -5.67
N GLU A 197 1.06 4.99 -5.26
CA GLU A 197 0.98 5.44 -3.87
C GLU A 197 -0.45 5.52 -3.34
N SER A 198 -1.46 5.55 -4.21
CA SER A 198 -2.85 5.74 -3.79
C SER A 198 -3.34 4.57 -2.93
N ALA A 199 -3.92 4.91 -1.77
CA ALA A 199 -4.41 3.98 -0.75
C ALA A 199 -3.36 2.91 -0.33
N CYS A 200 -2.07 3.26 -0.33
CA CYS A 200 -0.98 2.32 -0.15
C CYS A 200 -1.03 1.56 1.19
N ASP A 201 -1.35 2.22 2.27
CA ASP A 201 -1.50 1.66 3.61
C ASP A 201 -2.73 0.75 3.77
N THR A 202 -3.76 0.99 2.96
CA THR A 202 -5.01 0.22 2.94
C THR A 202 -4.91 -1.00 2.01
N ILE A 203 -4.40 -0.82 0.79
CA ILE A 203 -4.18 -1.92 -0.16
C ILE A 203 -3.07 -2.84 0.36
N GLY A 204 -1.95 -2.25 0.78
CA GLY A 204 -0.77 -2.98 1.17
C GLY A 204 -0.03 -3.63 0.01
N PHE A 205 1.00 -4.39 0.30
CA PHE A 205 1.84 -5.03 -0.71
C PHE A 205 2.29 -6.44 -0.31
N THR A 206 2.86 -7.16 -1.28
CA THR A 206 3.42 -8.48 -1.07
C THR A 206 4.95 -8.42 -0.99
N LEU A 207 5.53 -9.04 0.05
CA LEU A 207 6.98 -9.20 0.19
C LEU A 207 7.52 -10.30 -0.73
N SER A 208 6.72 -11.32 -0.96
CA SER A 208 6.95 -12.41 -1.91
C SER A 208 5.60 -12.93 -2.39
N ARG A 209 5.60 -13.89 -3.32
CA ARG A 209 4.37 -14.48 -3.85
C ARG A 209 3.42 -15.00 -2.75
N ASP A 210 3.97 -15.55 -1.67
CA ASP A 210 3.20 -16.23 -0.61
C ASP A 210 3.09 -15.40 0.68
N VAL A 211 3.81 -14.29 0.79
CA VAL A 211 3.91 -13.48 2.01
C VAL A 211 3.46 -12.05 1.75
N ALA A 212 2.45 -11.64 2.47
CA ALA A 212 1.96 -10.27 2.53
C ALA A 212 1.67 -9.94 4.00
N ASP A 213 2.18 -8.81 4.48
CA ASP A 213 2.10 -8.44 5.89
C ASP A 213 1.28 -7.15 6.13
N ILE A 214 0.90 -6.44 5.07
CA ILE A 214 0.30 -5.11 5.11
C ILE A 214 -1.04 -5.11 4.36
N GLY A 215 -2.01 -4.36 4.88
CA GLY A 215 -3.26 -4.01 4.22
C GLY A 215 -4.15 -5.20 3.81
N LEU A 216 -4.96 -4.98 2.78
CA LEU A 216 -5.86 -6.00 2.19
C LEU A 216 -5.08 -7.19 1.63
N GLU A 217 -3.88 -6.95 1.08
CA GLU A 217 -2.99 -8.00 0.60
C GLU A 217 -2.68 -9.03 1.69
N SER A 218 -2.49 -8.58 2.94
CA SER A 218 -2.27 -9.44 4.09
C SER A 218 -3.54 -10.10 4.58
N TYR A 219 -4.59 -9.32 4.83
CA TYR A 219 -5.83 -9.83 5.39
C TYR A 219 -6.48 -10.91 4.51
N TYR A 220 -6.46 -10.68 3.19
CA TYR A 220 -7.00 -11.61 2.20
C TYR A 220 -5.94 -12.50 1.54
N ASN A 221 -4.74 -12.63 2.12
CA ASN A 221 -3.65 -13.39 1.51
C ASN A 221 -4.06 -14.82 1.11
N SER A 222 -4.75 -15.53 1.98
CA SER A 222 -5.23 -16.90 1.69
C SER A 222 -6.24 -16.99 0.54
N THR A 223 -6.96 -15.91 0.25
CA THR A 223 -7.91 -15.80 -0.86
C THR A 223 -7.18 -15.45 -2.16
N LEU A 224 -6.23 -14.53 -2.08
CA LEU A 224 -5.52 -13.95 -3.23
C LEU A 224 -4.41 -14.86 -3.78
N MET A 225 -3.67 -15.60 -2.95
CA MET A 225 -2.45 -16.29 -3.36
C MET A 225 -2.68 -17.51 -4.28
N GLY A 226 -3.85 -18.16 -4.19
CA GLY A 226 -4.11 -19.40 -4.93
C GLY A 226 -3.33 -20.61 -4.41
N ALA A 227 -3.10 -21.57 -5.26
CA ALA A 227 -2.30 -22.76 -4.95
C ALA A 227 -1.44 -23.15 -6.16
N ASP A 228 -0.13 -23.27 -5.97
CA ASP A 228 0.79 -23.65 -7.03
C ASP A 228 0.54 -25.04 -7.56
N GLY A 229 0.69 -25.16 -8.86
CA GLY A 229 0.76 -26.44 -9.56
C GLY A 229 2.16 -27.03 -9.49
N ARG A 230 2.28 -28.24 -9.99
CA ARG A 230 3.56 -28.96 -10.05
C ARG A 230 3.64 -29.79 -11.33
N GLN A 231 4.79 -29.73 -11.95
CA GLN A 231 5.15 -30.62 -13.04
C GLN A 231 6.26 -31.54 -12.56
N TYR A 232 6.02 -32.85 -12.60
CA TYR A 232 7.03 -33.86 -12.27
C TYR A 232 6.99 -34.99 -13.24
N GLY A 233 8.18 -35.54 -13.52
CA GLY A 233 8.34 -36.74 -14.33
C GLY A 233 8.52 -37.96 -13.46
N TYR A 234 7.88 -39.07 -13.80
CA TYR A 234 8.15 -40.38 -13.22
C TYR A 234 8.36 -41.42 -14.30
N PHE A 235 9.04 -42.49 -13.93
CA PHE A 235 9.23 -43.62 -14.85
C PHE A 235 8.10 -44.63 -14.68
N ASN A 236 7.45 -44.98 -15.80
CA ASN A 236 6.49 -46.06 -15.81
C ASN A 236 7.21 -47.43 -15.74
N ASN A 237 6.42 -48.49 -15.67
CA ASN A 237 6.94 -49.89 -15.59
C ASN A 237 7.80 -50.29 -16.80
N ASN A 238 7.72 -49.60 -17.93
CA ASN A 238 8.48 -49.82 -19.13
C ASN A 238 9.79 -49.00 -19.20
N ALA A 239 10.05 -48.19 -18.17
CA ALA A 239 11.15 -47.22 -18.10
C ALA A 239 11.00 -46.03 -19.09
N ASP A 240 9.77 -45.73 -19.53
CA ASP A 240 9.50 -44.49 -20.26
C ASP A 240 9.21 -43.37 -19.24
N VAL A 241 9.57 -42.14 -19.59
CA VAL A 241 9.29 -40.98 -18.76
C VAL A 241 7.86 -40.52 -19.00
N GLU A 242 7.02 -40.62 -17.98
CA GLU A 242 5.69 -40.03 -17.98
C GLU A 242 5.71 -38.73 -17.19
N GLN A 243 5.12 -37.67 -17.73
CA GLN A 243 4.95 -36.40 -17.04
C GLN A 243 3.59 -36.36 -16.39
N THR A 244 3.56 -35.95 -15.14
CA THR A 244 2.33 -35.58 -14.45
C THR A 244 2.35 -34.09 -14.22
N ILE A 245 1.31 -33.41 -14.65
CA ILE A 245 1.09 -31.98 -14.42
C ILE A 245 -0.09 -31.86 -13.46
N ILE A 246 0.14 -31.20 -12.33
CA ILE A 246 -0.90 -30.68 -11.47
C ILE A 246 -1.01 -29.20 -11.81
N GLU A 247 -2.10 -28.82 -12.43
CA GLU A 247 -2.32 -27.42 -12.83
C GLU A 247 -2.41 -26.52 -11.59
N PRO A 248 -1.89 -25.28 -11.65
CA PRO A 248 -2.06 -24.32 -10.58
C PRO A 248 -3.53 -23.88 -10.46
N VAL A 249 -3.95 -23.62 -9.23
CA VAL A 249 -5.25 -22.99 -8.95
C VAL A 249 -5.00 -21.52 -8.69
N ASN A 250 -5.36 -20.66 -9.62
CA ASN A 250 -5.19 -19.22 -9.47
C ASN A 250 -5.97 -18.67 -8.28
N GLY A 251 -5.44 -17.62 -7.67
CA GLY A 251 -6.07 -16.91 -6.58
C GLY A 251 -7.40 -16.29 -7.00
N ARG A 252 -8.24 -16.06 -6.02
CA ARG A 252 -9.52 -15.36 -6.19
C ARG A 252 -9.28 -13.88 -6.09
N SER A 253 -10.00 -13.09 -6.88
CA SER A 253 -9.96 -11.65 -6.85
C SER A 253 -10.94 -11.10 -5.82
N ILE A 254 -10.66 -9.91 -5.30
CA ILE A 254 -11.55 -9.18 -4.39
C ILE A 254 -12.01 -7.87 -5.05
N GLU A 255 -13.25 -7.48 -4.79
CA GLU A 255 -13.79 -6.15 -5.11
C GLU A 255 -14.03 -5.42 -3.80
N THR A 256 -13.53 -4.20 -3.72
CA THR A 256 -13.59 -3.38 -2.51
C THR A 256 -14.68 -2.30 -2.60
N SER A 257 -14.98 -1.68 -1.48
CA SER A 257 -15.80 -0.47 -1.37
C SER A 257 -15.00 0.80 -1.68
N LEU A 258 -13.66 0.72 -1.73
CA LEU A 258 -12.83 1.85 -2.11
C LEU A 258 -13.24 2.40 -3.47
N ASP A 259 -13.22 3.71 -3.59
CA ASP A 259 -13.37 4.43 -4.85
C ASP A 259 -12.08 5.19 -5.12
N ILE A 260 -11.33 4.78 -6.15
CA ILE A 260 -10.01 5.36 -6.41
C ILE A 260 -10.09 6.85 -6.78
N GLY A 261 -11.18 7.31 -7.39
CA GLY A 261 -11.38 8.73 -7.66
C GLY A 261 -11.66 9.51 -6.37
N ALA A 262 -12.48 8.98 -5.46
CA ALA A 262 -12.69 9.55 -4.13
C ALA A 262 -11.38 9.57 -3.32
N GLN A 263 -10.61 8.50 -3.38
CA GLN A 263 -9.29 8.39 -2.75
C GLN A 263 -8.34 9.48 -3.25
N GLN A 264 -8.25 9.69 -4.56
CA GLN A 264 -7.41 10.74 -5.15
C GLN A 264 -7.88 12.16 -4.77
N ILE A 265 -9.19 12.38 -4.60
CA ILE A 265 -9.69 13.65 -4.06
C ILE A 265 -9.18 13.85 -2.62
N VAL A 266 -9.28 12.83 -1.75
CA VAL A 266 -8.76 12.89 -0.38
C VAL A 266 -7.26 13.19 -0.40
N GLU A 267 -6.48 12.43 -1.14
CA GLU A 267 -5.04 12.54 -1.24
C GLU A 267 -4.58 13.93 -1.74
N LYS A 268 -5.30 14.51 -2.69
CA LYS A 268 -5.04 15.85 -3.21
C LYS A 268 -5.02 16.90 -2.08
N TYR A 269 -6.03 16.89 -1.20
CA TYR A 269 -6.13 17.87 -0.13
C TYR A 269 -5.18 17.61 1.02
N VAL A 270 -4.90 16.33 1.33
CA VAL A 270 -3.89 15.95 2.32
C VAL A 270 -2.49 16.35 1.84
N ASN A 271 -2.16 16.10 0.56
CA ASN A 271 -0.89 16.53 -0.03
C ASN A 271 -0.73 18.05 0.02
N ALA A 272 -1.76 18.79 -0.42
CA ALA A 272 -1.73 20.24 -0.38
C ALA A 272 -1.49 20.81 1.03
N PHE A 273 -2.06 20.15 2.06
CA PHE A 273 -1.79 20.49 3.45
C PHE A 273 -0.34 20.16 3.85
N ASN A 274 0.13 18.95 3.52
CA ASN A 274 1.47 18.50 3.88
C ASN A 274 2.57 19.32 3.22
N GLU A 275 2.41 19.68 1.96
CA GLU A 275 3.35 20.54 1.23
C GLU A 275 3.51 21.92 1.87
N LYS A 276 2.42 22.46 2.43
CA LYS A 276 2.40 23.80 2.98
C LYS A 276 2.80 23.88 4.44
N MET A 277 2.20 23.08 5.24
CA MET A 277 2.34 23.14 6.68
C MET A 277 2.93 21.83 7.19
N GLY A 278 2.34 20.73 6.76
CA GLY A 278 2.64 19.41 7.26
C GLY A 278 2.22 19.20 8.73
N ALA A 279 2.33 18.00 9.16
CA ALA A 279 2.06 17.58 10.53
C ALA A 279 2.85 16.30 10.81
N LYS A 280 2.85 15.83 12.06
CA LYS A 280 3.40 14.52 12.38
C LYS A 280 2.65 13.40 11.67
N HIS A 281 1.29 13.47 11.67
CA HIS A 281 0.43 12.61 10.88
C HIS A 281 -0.81 13.39 10.44
N VAL A 282 -1.33 13.06 9.27
CA VAL A 282 -2.64 13.50 8.78
C VAL A 282 -3.44 12.25 8.41
N GLY A 283 -4.57 12.03 9.07
CA GLY A 283 -5.46 10.91 8.75
C GLY A 283 -6.80 11.38 8.21
N VAL A 284 -7.32 10.67 7.21
CA VAL A 284 -8.66 10.91 6.66
C VAL A 284 -9.37 9.58 6.43
N ILE A 285 -10.62 9.47 6.91
CA ILE A 285 -11.53 8.38 6.58
C ILE A 285 -12.82 8.97 6.00
N VAL A 286 -13.30 8.37 4.92
CA VAL A 286 -14.62 8.61 4.32
C VAL A 286 -15.40 7.32 4.36
N GLU A 287 -16.57 7.34 5.02
CA GLU A 287 -17.41 6.16 5.27
C GLU A 287 -18.87 6.43 4.84
N ASP A 288 -19.51 5.40 4.27
CA ASP A 288 -20.97 5.37 4.07
C ASP A 288 -21.65 4.96 5.40
N PRO A 289 -22.36 5.86 6.07
CA PRO A 289 -22.97 5.57 7.38
C PRO A 289 -24.10 4.53 7.31
N SER A 290 -24.65 4.26 6.14
CA SER A 290 -25.78 3.33 5.95
C SER A 290 -25.34 1.88 5.79
N THR A 291 -24.05 1.65 5.48
CA THR A 291 -23.50 0.33 5.17
C THR A 291 -22.27 -0.02 6.00
N GLY A 292 -21.49 0.96 6.45
CA GLY A 292 -20.17 0.78 7.04
C GLY A 292 -19.07 0.53 5.98
N GLU A 293 -19.37 0.82 4.71
CA GLU A 293 -18.37 0.73 3.62
C GLU A 293 -17.40 1.91 3.72
N ILE A 294 -16.09 1.60 3.73
CA ILE A 294 -15.05 2.62 3.63
C ILE A 294 -14.88 3.00 2.15
N ILE A 295 -15.15 4.26 1.83
CA ILE A 295 -15.09 4.81 0.46
C ILE A 295 -13.66 5.24 0.13
N ALA A 296 -12.98 5.89 1.10
CA ALA A 296 -11.59 6.29 1.00
C ALA A 296 -10.94 6.30 2.39
N MET A 297 -9.64 5.99 2.45
CA MET A 297 -8.86 6.02 3.69
C MET A 297 -7.42 6.40 3.37
N ASP A 298 -6.87 7.39 4.09
CA ASP A 298 -5.52 7.90 3.92
C ASP A 298 -4.87 8.09 5.28
N GLY A 299 -3.82 7.35 5.56
CA GLY A 299 -3.02 7.46 6.79
C GLY A 299 -1.97 8.57 6.75
N GLY A 300 -1.77 9.22 5.61
CA GLY A 300 -0.93 10.40 5.43
C GLY A 300 0.50 10.11 4.94
N ASP A 301 1.16 9.09 5.42
CA ASP A 301 2.49 8.69 4.95
C ASP A 301 2.33 7.79 3.72
N ARG A 302 2.86 8.21 2.57
CA ARG A 302 2.70 7.48 1.32
C ARG A 302 4.01 6.91 0.82
N TYR A 303 3.91 5.74 0.18
CA TYR A 303 5.01 5.03 -0.45
C TYR A 303 4.53 4.32 -1.71
N ASP A 304 5.44 4.16 -2.67
CA ASP A 304 5.14 3.41 -3.89
C ASP A 304 5.00 1.91 -3.59
N LEU A 305 3.80 1.38 -3.78
CA LEU A 305 3.48 -0.05 -3.61
C LEU A 305 4.34 -0.97 -4.51
N ASN A 306 4.85 -0.45 -5.64
CA ASN A 306 5.77 -1.17 -6.51
C ASN A 306 7.22 -1.13 -6.01
N ASN A 307 7.58 -0.17 -5.13
CA ASN A 307 8.88 -0.06 -4.47
C ASN A 307 8.75 0.23 -2.96
N PRO A 308 8.08 -0.61 -2.18
CA PRO A 308 7.61 -0.29 -0.83
C PRO A 308 8.73 -0.16 0.22
N ARG A 309 9.99 -0.39 -0.15
CA ARG A 309 11.15 -0.26 0.74
C ARG A 309 11.94 1.02 0.50
N ASP A 310 11.47 1.87 -0.38
CA ASP A 310 12.08 3.17 -0.62
C ASP A 310 11.65 4.15 0.46
N LEU A 311 12.60 4.55 1.30
CA LEU A 311 12.40 5.51 2.38
C LEU A 311 12.61 6.96 1.90
N SER A 312 12.99 7.19 0.64
CA SER A 312 13.37 8.51 0.14
C SER A 312 12.21 9.53 0.11
N GLY A 313 10.96 9.04 0.16
CA GLY A 313 9.78 9.91 0.30
C GLY A 313 9.55 10.47 1.71
N VAL A 314 10.19 9.87 2.73
CA VAL A 314 9.99 10.23 4.15
C VAL A 314 11.28 10.73 4.80
N TYR A 315 12.44 10.22 4.39
CA TYR A 315 13.74 10.52 4.98
C TYR A 315 14.74 11.02 3.95
N SER A 316 15.61 11.95 4.35
CA SER A 316 16.70 12.42 3.50
C SER A 316 17.73 11.31 3.20
N LYS A 317 18.50 11.48 2.12
CA LYS A 317 19.56 10.52 1.73
C LYS A 317 20.60 10.35 2.85
N GLU A 318 20.88 11.38 3.61
CA GLU A 318 21.82 11.43 4.72
C GLU A 318 21.29 10.60 5.91
N GLU A 319 20.03 10.77 6.26
CA GLU A 319 19.36 10.00 7.32
C GLU A 319 19.30 8.51 6.97
N ILE A 320 18.83 8.17 5.77
CA ILE A 320 18.77 6.77 5.29
C ILE A 320 20.15 6.12 5.37
N LYS A 321 21.20 6.84 4.96
CA LYS A 321 22.59 6.32 5.01
C LYS A 321 23.12 6.17 6.43
N ALA A 322 22.62 6.94 7.37
CA ALA A 322 23.04 6.90 8.78
C ALA A 322 22.29 5.79 9.57
N MET A 323 21.16 5.31 9.09
CA MET A 323 20.36 4.26 9.74
C MET A 323 21.14 2.94 9.79
N ASN A 324 21.05 2.27 10.92
CA ASN A 324 21.41 0.87 11.05
C ASN A 324 20.22 -0.04 10.66
N ASP A 325 20.43 -1.36 10.62
CA ASP A 325 19.40 -2.32 10.19
C ASP A 325 18.12 -2.24 11.05
N GLU A 326 18.25 -2.02 12.36
CA GLU A 326 17.12 -1.90 13.30
C GLU A 326 16.32 -0.63 13.05
N GLN A 327 17.00 0.51 12.90
CA GLN A 327 16.39 1.79 12.56
C GLN A 327 15.71 1.75 11.19
N THR A 328 16.32 1.09 10.20
CA THR A 328 15.71 0.90 8.89
C THR A 328 14.40 0.10 8.97
N VAL A 329 14.39 -0.98 9.76
CA VAL A 329 13.17 -1.79 9.96
C VAL A 329 12.10 -0.99 10.71
N GLU A 330 12.47 -0.19 11.72
CA GLU A 330 11.55 0.67 12.45
C GLU A 330 10.95 1.74 11.53
N ALA A 331 11.77 2.42 10.73
CA ALA A 331 11.33 3.42 9.75
C ALA A 331 10.37 2.82 8.71
N LEU A 332 10.69 1.64 8.16
CA LEU A 332 9.80 0.93 7.23
C LEU A 332 8.47 0.56 7.88
N ASN A 333 8.49 0.03 9.09
CA ASN A 333 7.26 -0.33 9.80
C ASN A 333 6.41 0.91 10.12
N GLY A 334 7.03 2.04 10.46
CA GLY A 334 6.35 3.32 10.65
C GLY A 334 5.66 3.77 9.37
N MET A 335 6.40 3.82 8.25
CA MET A 335 5.88 4.21 6.95
C MET A 335 4.74 3.30 6.44
N TRP A 336 4.77 2.01 6.75
CA TRP A 336 3.75 1.03 6.32
C TRP A 336 2.53 0.98 7.26
N SER A 337 2.55 1.68 8.38
CA SER A 337 1.46 1.64 9.37
C SER A 337 0.29 2.49 8.88
N ASN A 338 -0.92 1.93 8.92
CA ASN A 338 -2.13 2.70 8.65
C ASN A 338 -2.57 3.44 9.91
N TYR A 339 -2.24 4.73 10.01
CA TYR A 339 -2.57 5.57 11.16
C TYR A 339 -4.06 5.56 11.53
N CYS A 340 -4.94 5.50 10.54
CA CYS A 340 -6.40 5.50 10.75
C CYS A 340 -6.90 4.28 11.53
N VAL A 341 -6.17 3.17 11.47
CA VAL A 341 -6.58 1.86 12.00
C VAL A 341 -5.77 1.46 13.23
N THR A 342 -4.47 1.78 13.24
CA THR A 342 -3.53 1.29 14.28
C THR A 342 -3.42 2.22 15.47
N ASP A 343 -3.41 3.53 15.24
CA ASP A 343 -3.06 4.52 16.25
C ASP A 343 -4.28 4.93 17.08
N ALA A 344 -4.06 4.97 18.38
CA ALA A 344 -5.08 5.36 19.33
C ALA A 344 -4.65 6.63 20.08
N PHE A 345 -5.53 7.61 20.09
CA PHE A 345 -5.31 8.92 20.69
C PHE A 345 -6.55 9.39 21.46
N GLU A 346 -6.42 10.43 22.25
CA GLU A 346 -7.57 11.07 22.91
C GLU A 346 -8.43 11.80 21.86
N PRO A 347 -9.72 11.45 21.68
CA PRO A 347 -10.54 11.98 20.59
C PRO A 347 -10.81 13.49 20.70
N GLY A 348 -10.77 14.02 21.93
CA GLY A 348 -11.19 15.41 22.18
C GLY A 348 -12.68 15.62 21.91
N SER A 349 -13.04 16.83 21.55
CA SER A 349 -14.44 17.27 21.46
C SER A 349 -15.28 16.62 20.37
N VAL A 350 -14.70 15.85 19.45
CA VAL A 350 -15.48 15.12 18.42
C VAL A 350 -16.39 14.06 19.03
N VAL A 351 -16.06 13.54 20.21
CA VAL A 351 -16.87 12.55 20.92
C VAL A 351 -18.13 13.12 21.57
N LYS A 352 -18.24 14.44 21.75
CA LYS A 352 -19.37 15.08 22.48
C LYS A 352 -20.75 14.70 21.94
N PRO A 353 -21.00 14.68 20.62
CA PRO A 353 -22.26 14.22 20.07
C PRO A 353 -22.59 12.78 20.48
N ILE A 354 -21.60 11.90 20.53
CA ILE A 354 -21.76 10.48 20.90
C ILE A 354 -22.11 10.35 22.38
N VAL A 355 -21.40 11.09 23.26
CA VAL A 355 -21.68 11.12 24.70
C VAL A 355 -23.08 11.67 24.98
N MET A 356 -23.46 12.77 24.30
CA MET A 356 -24.77 13.37 24.44
C MET A 356 -25.89 12.42 23.98
N ALA A 357 -25.70 11.76 22.83
CA ALA A 357 -26.61 10.73 22.34
C ALA A 357 -26.80 9.59 23.34
N GLY A 358 -25.72 9.13 23.95
CA GLY A 358 -25.75 8.12 25.00
C GLY A 358 -26.52 8.59 26.27
N ALA A 359 -26.35 9.84 26.64
CA ALA A 359 -27.04 10.42 27.79
C ALA A 359 -28.59 10.58 27.57
N LEU A 360 -28.95 11.01 26.36
CA LEU A 360 -30.35 11.07 25.90
C LEU A 360 -31.00 9.69 25.87
N GLU A 361 -30.33 8.71 25.24
CA GLU A 361 -30.83 7.32 25.11
C GLU A 361 -31.03 6.65 26.48
N LYS A 362 -30.21 6.98 27.49
CA LYS A 362 -30.37 6.48 28.85
C LYS A 362 -31.34 7.30 29.69
N GLY A 363 -31.97 8.34 29.12
CA GLY A 363 -32.90 9.25 29.81
C GLY A 363 -32.25 9.98 30.99
N LYS A 364 -30.96 10.29 30.89
CA LYS A 364 -30.21 11.03 31.90
C LYS A 364 -30.34 12.55 31.72
N ILE A 365 -30.59 12.94 30.52
CA ILE A 365 -30.95 14.30 30.08
C ILE A 365 -32.14 14.22 29.14
N SER A 366 -32.81 15.33 28.93
CA SER A 366 -33.88 15.50 27.96
C SER A 366 -33.54 16.63 27.00
N GLU A 367 -34.15 16.62 25.80
CA GLU A 367 -33.99 17.65 24.76
C GLU A 367 -34.26 19.08 25.21
N THR A 368 -35.04 19.26 26.30
CA THR A 368 -35.38 20.55 26.88
C THR A 368 -34.43 20.97 28.03
N ASP A 369 -33.45 20.14 28.41
CA ASP A 369 -32.53 20.51 29.46
C ASP A 369 -31.59 21.64 28.99
N THR A 370 -31.20 22.47 29.95
CA THR A 370 -30.20 23.51 29.76
C THR A 370 -29.08 23.36 30.77
N PHE A 371 -27.89 23.81 30.42
CA PHE A 371 -26.68 23.73 31.23
C PHE A 371 -26.06 25.11 31.41
N LEU A 372 -25.60 25.40 32.59
CA LEU A 372 -24.94 26.66 32.89
C LEU A 372 -23.44 26.49 32.78
N CYS A 373 -22.83 27.16 31.84
CA CYS A 373 -21.36 27.26 31.75
C CYS A 373 -20.91 28.54 32.48
N ASP A 374 -20.17 28.40 33.54
CA ASP A 374 -19.47 29.48 34.22
C ASP A 374 -17.96 29.53 33.93
N GLY A 375 -17.50 28.62 33.04
CA GLY A 375 -16.14 28.55 32.48
C GLY A 375 -15.18 27.70 33.30
N LEU A 376 -15.49 27.23 34.50
CA LEU A 376 -14.60 26.51 35.37
C LEU A 376 -15.33 25.57 36.32
N GLU A 377 -15.06 24.27 36.22
CA GLU A 377 -15.50 23.28 37.20
C GLU A 377 -14.33 22.81 38.07
N ILE A 378 -14.59 22.49 39.33
CA ILE A 378 -13.57 22.11 40.33
C ILE A 378 -13.86 20.72 40.83
N PHE A 379 -12.91 19.80 40.62
CA PHE A 379 -12.98 18.40 41.02
C PHE A 379 -11.93 18.04 42.12
N GLY A 380 -12.06 16.83 42.67
CA GLY A 380 -11.15 16.28 43.67
C GLY A 380 -11.65 16.51 45.11
N ALA A 381 -11.25 15.64 46.02
CA ALA A 381 -11.73 15.60 47.43
C ALA A 381 -11.53 16.92 48.19
N ASN A 382 -10.57 17.74 47.78
CA ASN A 382 -10.27 19.04 48.42
C ASN A 382 -10.47 20.22 47.44
N GLY A 383 -11.07 20.02 46.29
CA GLY A 383 -11.22 21.06 45.25
C GLY A 383 -9.89 21.46 44.59
N GLU A 384 -9.04 20.48 44.30
CA GLU A 384 -7.65 20.73 43.86
C GLU A 384 -7.47 20.70 42.35
N THR A 385 -8.47 20.17 41.58
CA THR A 385 -8.36 19.96 40.16
C THR A 385 -9.33 20.85 39.40
N PRO A 386 -8.92 22.04 38.98
CA PRO A 386 -9.75 22.90 38.13
C PRO A 386 -9.72 22.40 36.68
N ILE A 387 -10.90 22.20 36.07
CA ILE A 387 -11.05 21.89 34.65
C ILE A 387 -11.75 23.07 33.99
N LYS A 388 -11.12 23.63 32.95
CA LYS A 388 -11.56 24.85 32.29
C LYS A 388 -12.36 24.54 31.03
N CYS A 389 -13.40 25.34 30.78
CA CYS A 389 -14.00 25.44 29.46
C CYS A 389 -13.04 26.13 28.50
N ALA A 390 -13.18 25.90 27.18
CA ALA A 390 -12.30 26.47 26.18
C ALA A 390 -12.29 28.02 26.15
N VAL A 391 -13.40 28.64 26.56
CA VAL A 391 -13.55 30.12 26.59
C VAL A 391 -13.05 30.77 27.87
N TYR A 392 -12.61 30.00 28.87
CA TYR A 392 -12.14 30.55 30.15
C TYR A 392 -11.02 31.60 29.92
N PRO A 393 -11.04 32.81 30.57
CA PRO A 393 -11.86 33.16 31.74
C PRO A 393 -13.31 33.63 31.46
N ASP A 394 -13.74 33.72 30.20
CA ASP A 394 -15.12 33.96 29.84
C ASP A 394 -15.97 32.70 30.05
N ALA A 395 -17.29 32.82 29.86
CA ALA A 395 -18.27 31.76 30.01
C ALA A 395 -19.32 31.81 28.91
N HIS A 396 -19.88 30.65 28.51
CA HIS A 396 -20.98 30.62 27.53
C HIS A 396 -22.34 31.03 28.16
N GLY A 397 -22.46 30.95 29.48
CA GLY A 397 -23.73 31.17 30.16
C GLY A 397 -24.67 29.95 30.07
N THR A 398 -25.97 30.19 30.02
CA THR A 398 -26.95 29.09 29.94
C THR A 398 -27.10 28.64 28.48
N GLU A 399 -26.84 27.38 28.22
CA GLU A 399 -26.86 26.77 26.90
C GLU A 399 -27.89 25.64 26.81
N THR A 400 -28.53 25.52 25.68
CA THR A 400 -29.33 24.35 25.26
C THR A 400 -28.36 23.22 24.82
N LEU A 401 -28.86 22.00 24.61
CA LEU A 401 -28.06 20.89 24.11
C LEU A 401 -27.38 21.19 22.77
N GLY A 402 -28.12 21.84 21.85
CA GLY A 402 -27.56 22.24 20.55
C GLY A 402 -26.42 23.26 20.70
N GLU A 403 -26.57 24.26 21.60
CA GLU A 403 -25.54 25.27 21.89
C GLU A 403 -24.31 24.65 22.56
N VAL A 404 -24.47 23.67 23.47
CA VAL A 404 -23.37 22.91 24.08
C VAL A 404 -22.50 22.21 22.99
N ILE A 405 -23.17 21.65 21.98
CA ILE A 405 -22.46 21.03 20.81
C ILE A 405 -21.84 22.11 19.92
N ALA A 406 -22.63 23.13 19.55
CA ALA A 406 -22.19 24.18 18.63
C ALA A 406 -20.98 24.99 19.16
N ASN A 407 -21.03 25.37 20.44
CA ASN A 407 -19.97 26.12 21.12
C ASN A 407 -18.86 25.20 21.64
N SER A 408 -19.02 23.90 21.50
CA SER A 408 -18.07 22.92 22.05
C SER A 408 -17.83 23.07 23.57
N CYS A 409 -18.87 23.34 24.32
CA CYS A 409 -18.77 23.63 25.74
C CYS A 409 -18.29 22.41 26.57
N ASN A 410 -17.13 22.52 27.23
CA ASN A 410 -16.64 21.45 28.10
C ASN A 410 -17.42 21.35 29.39
N ASP A 411 -17.79 22.50 29.96
CA ASP A 411 -18.54 22.60 31.21
C ASP A 411 -19.89 21.92 31.08
N GLY A 412 -20.70 22.27 30.06
CA GLY A 412 -21.96 21.58 29.77
C GLY A 412 -21.80 20.07 29.64
N MET A 413 -20.73 19.61 28.99
CA MET A 413 -20.45 18.17 28.87
C MET A 413 -20.03 17.50 30.18
N MET A 414 -19.27 18.17 31.05
CA MET A 414 -18.95 17.68 32.39
C MET A 414 -20.22 17.48 33.22
N GLN A 415 -21.15 18.44 33.17
CA GLN A 415 -22.47 18.34 33.84
C GLN A 415 -23.32 17.18 33.27
N ILE A 416 -23.31 16.97 31.94
CA ILE A 416 -23.96 15.82 31.30
C ILE A 416 -23.32 14.50 31.78
N GLY A 417 -21.99 14.41 31.80
CA GLY A 417 -21.26 13.25 32.31
C GLY A 417 -21.61 12.95 33.77
N ALA A 418 -21.66 13.98 34.61
CA ALA A 418 -22.05 13.84 36.02
C ALA A 418 -23.51 13.34 36.17
N LYS A 419 -24.44 13.81 35.35
CA LYS A 419 -25.84 13.29 35.33
C LYS A 419 -25.88 11.82 34.88
N MET A 420 -25.01 11.39 33.95
CA MET A 420 -24.87 9.97 33.57
C MET A 420 -24.37 9.12 34.71
N GLY A 421 -23.30 9.58 35.36
CA GLY A 421 -22.51 8.81 36.33
C GLY A 421 -21.64 7.75 35.69
N SER A 422 -20.56 7.35 36.37
CA SER A 422 -19.49 6.48 35.86
C SER A 422 -20.00 5.18 35.25
N GLU A 423 -20.95 4.50 35.90
CA GLU A 423 -21.44 3.21 35.41
C GLU A 423 -22.17 3.31 34.06
N GLN A 424 -23.05 4.33 33.88
CA GLN A 424 -23.78 4.48 32.62
C GLN A 424 -22.90 5.05 31.52
N PHE A 425 -21.92 5.87 31.87
CA PHE A 425 -20.92 6.39 30.94
C PHE A 425 -20.09 5.26 30.33
N ILE A 426 -19.52 4.35 31.15
CA ILE A 426 -18.77 3.18 30.69
C ILE A 426 -19.65 2.28 29.79
N LYS A 427 -20.94 2.08 30.17
CA LYS A 427 -21.85 1.31 29.32
C LYS A 427 -22.14 1.99 27.99
N ALA A 428 -22.20 3.32 27.95
CA ALA A 428 -22.37 4.08 26.73
C ALA A 428 -21.10 3.96 25.86
N GLN A 429 -19.91 4.11 26.41
CA GLN A 429 -18.68 3.87 25.66
C GLN A 429 -18.66 2.46 25.03
N SER A 430 -19.02 1.43 25.80
CA SER A 430 -19.10 0.05 25.28
C SER A 430 -20.21 -0.13 24.22
N LEU A 431 -21.33 0.62 24.34
CA LEU A 431 -22.42 0.61 23.38
C LEU A 431 -21.94 1.14 22.03
N PHE A 432 -21.10 2.17 22.02
CA PHE A 432 -20.49 2.74 20.80
C PHE A 432 -19.17 2.07 20.41
N ASN A 433 -18.85 0.93 21.05
CA ASN A 433 -17.69 0.08 20.75
C ASN A 433 -16.32 0.68 21.09
N PHE A 434 -16.23 1.71 21.91
CA PHE A 434 -14.96 2.19 22.41
C PHE A 434 -14.28 1.12 23.29
N GLY A 435 -12.96 1.00 23.19
CA GLY A 435 -12.17 0.00 23.89
C GLY A 435 -12.21 -1.41 23.28
N ALA A 436 -12.87 -1.59 22.14
CA ALA A 436 -12.93 -2.85 21.40
C ALA A 436 -12.67 -2.61 19.91
N ARG A 437 -12.07 -3.58 19.23
CA ARG A 437 -11.86 -3.55 17.79
C ARG A 437 -13.20 -3.48 17.06
N THR A 438 -13.25 -2.74 15.95
CA THR A 438 -14.45 -2.65 15.11
C THR A 438 -14.67 -3.91 14.29
N GLY A 439 -13.59 -4.62 14.00
CA GLY A 439 -13.57 -5.82 13.19
C GLY A 439 -13.51 -5.52 11.68
N ILE A 440 -12.90 -4.38 11.32
CA ILE A 440 -12.58 -4.08 9.91
C ILE A 440 -11.69 -5.18 9.32
N ASP A 441 -11.81 -5.43 8.05
CA ASP A 441 -11.04 -6.41 7.30
C ASP A 441 -9.64 -5.91 6.91
N LEU A 442 -8.95 -5.30 7.89
CA LEU A 442 -7.54 -4.92 7.83
C LEU A 442 -6.76 -5.53 9.01
N PRO A 443 -5.45 -5.78 8.85
CA PRO A 443 -4.61 -6.27 9.95
C PRO A 443 -4.29 -5.14 10.95
N ASN A 444 -3.79 -5.52 12.12
CA ASN A 444 -3.19 -4.64 13.13
C ASN A 444 -4.14 -3.56 13.70
N GLU A 445 -5.45 -3.79 13.68
CA GLU A 445 -6.43 -2.85 14.25
C GLU A 445 -6.16 -2.61 15.74
N GLY A 446 -6.04 -1.31 16.12
CA GLY A 446 -5.98 -0.85 17.51
C GLY A 446 -7.34 -0.93 18.21
N SER A 447 -7.34 -0.91 19.55
CA SER A 447 -8.58 -0.93 20.33
C SER A 447 -8.77 0.28 21.23
N GLY A 448 -7.73 1.10 21.40
CA GLY A 448 -7.74 2.16 22.41
C GLY A 448 -7.76 1.63 23.85
N ILE A 449 -7.79 2.53 24.78
CA ILE A 449 -7.84 2.25 26.22
C ILE A 449 -8.95 3.09 26.85
N ILE A 450 -9.90 2.45 27.50
CA ILE A 450 -10.99 3.12 28.25
C ILE A 450 -10.91 2.83 29.74
N HIS A 451 -11.53 3.67 30.54
CA HIS A 451 -11.64 3.45 31.98
C HIS A 451 -12.54 2.25 32.31
N THR A 452 -12.17 1.58 33.38
CA THR A 452 -13.01 0.57 34.04
C THR A 452 -13.80 1.19 35.19
N LYS A 453 -14.72 0.43 35.78
CA LYS A 453 -15.47 0.90 36.98
C LYS A 453 -14.55 1.29 38.12
N ASP A 454 -13.41 0.65 38.27
CA ASP A 454 -12.46 0.88 39.35
C ASP A 454 -11.55 2.08 39.10
N THR A 455 -11.38 2.50 37.83
CA THR A 455 -10.50 3.60 37.43
C THR A 455 -11.27 4.87 37.00
N MET A 456 -12.61 4.83 36.91
CA MET A 456 -13.46 5.97 36.54
C MET A 456 -13.89 6.72 37.81
N GLY A 457 -13.07 7.64 38.30
CA GLY A 457 -13.42 8.61 39.32
C GLY A 457 -14.23 9.81 38.76
N GLU A 458 -14.49 10.81 39.60
CA GLU A 458 -15.23 12.01 39.19
C GLU A 458 -14.47 12.86 38.18
N THR A 459 -13.18 13.03 38.36
CA THR A 459 -12.30 13.78 37.47
C THR A 459 -12.17 13.07 36.11
N GLU A 460 -11.95 11.75 36.13
CA GLU A 460 -11.85 10.93 34.93
C GLU A 460 -13.18 10.94 34.13
N LEU A 461 -14.32 10.89 34.82
CA LEU A 461 -15.62 10.99 34.19
C LEU A 461 -15.82 12.35 33.52
N ALA A 462 -15.47 13.43 34.24
CA ALA A 462 -15.56 14.80 33.73
C ALA A 462 -14.71 14.97 32.47
N CYS A 463 -13.44 14.55 32.51
CA CYS A 463 -12.54 14.59 31.34
C CYS A 463 -13.03 13.72 30.20
N SER A 464 -13.49 12.50 30.50
CA SER A 464 -13.99 11.57 29.47
C SER A 464 -15.23 12.09 28.76
N ALA A 465 -16.06 12.90 29.44
CA ALA A 465 -17.28 13.46 28.84
C ALA A 465 -17.01 14.43 27.68
N PHE A 466 -15.82 15.04 27.63
CA PHE A 466 -15.40 15.90 26.51
C PHE A 466 -14.21 15.32 25.71
N GLY A 467 -13.88 14.04 25.92
CA GLY A 467 -12.96 13.27 25.07
C GLY A 467 -11.50 13.26 25.52
N GLN A 468 -11.21 13.45 26.79
CA GLN A 468 -9.88 13.31 27.35
C GLN A 468 -9.82 12.21 28.42
N GLY A 469 -8.61 11.68 28.70
CA GLY A 469 -8.41 10.66 29.72
C GLY A 469 -8.61 9.21 29.25
N TYR A 470 -8.98 9.00 27.98
CA TYR A 470 -9.05 7.68 27.33
C TYR A 470 -8.65 7.80 25.86
N THR A 471 -8.37 6.68 25.20
CA THR A 471 -7.95 6.69 23.79
C THR A 471 -8.87 5.83 22.92
N CYS A 472 -9.02 6.21 21.67
CA CYS A 472 -9.69 5.45 20.60
C CYS A 472 -8.96 5.66 19.26
N THR A 473 -9.22 4.78 18.29
CA THR A 473 -8.73 4.94 16.92
C THR A 473 -9.67 5.84 16.12
N MET A 474 -9.18 6.38 14.99
CA MET A 474 -10.05 7.11 14.04
C MET A 474 -11.25 6.28 13.61
N LEU A 475 -11.00 5.00 13.33
CA LEU A 475 -12.04 4.08 12.88
C LEU A 475 -13.13 3.84 13.93
N GLN A 476 -12.76 3.75 15.22
CA GLN A 476 -13.74 3.64 16.30
C GLN A 476 -14.62 4.90 16.39
N GLU A 477 -14.03 6.08 16.27
CA GLU A 477 -14.72 7.36 16.38
C GLU A 477 -15.70 7.59 15.23
N ILE A 478 -15.25 7.42 13.97
CA ILE A 478 -16.12 7.62 12.81
C ILE A 478 -17.29 6.63 12.79
N ASN A 479 -17.01 5.35 13.06
CA ASN A 479 -18.03 4.32 13.05
C ASN A 479 -19.05 4.50 14.19
N ALA A 480 -18.61 5.01 15.35
CA ALA A 480 -19.51 5.40 16.44
C ALA A 480 -20.42 6.56 16.00
N LEU A 481 -19.87 7.61 15.35
CA LEU A 481 -20.65 8.72 14.84
C LEU A 481 -21.62 8.27 13.75
N CYS A 482 -21.19 7.42 12.81
CA CYS A 482 -22.08 6.85 11.79
C CYS A 482 -23.33 6.26 12.43
N SER A 483 -23.19 5.50 13.53
CA SER A 483 -24.33 4.95 14.24
C SER A 483 -25.21 6.00 14.94
N VAL A 484 -24.65 7.16 15.29
CA VAL A 484 -25.40 8.24 15.92
C VAL A 484 -26.26 9.00 14.90
N ILE A 485 -25.79 9.16 13.68
CA ILE A 485 -26.46 10.01 12.67
C ILE A 485 -27.36 9.24 11.70
N ASN A 486 -27.24 7.91 11.61
CA ASN A 486 -27.98 7.07 10.65
C ASN A 486 -29.26 6.44 11.21
N GLY A 487 -29.78 6.91 12.34
CA GLY A 487 -30.96 6.32 13.01
C GLY A 487 -30.62 5.31 14.12
N GLY A 488 -29.37 5.21 14.53
CA GLY A 488 -28.92 4.36 15.62
C GLY A 488 -28.32 3.02 15.18
N TYR A 489 -28.08 2.79 13.91
CA TYR A 489 -27.63 1.52 13.38
C TYR A 489 -26.09 1.43 13.33
N TYR A 490 -25.49 0.56 14.16
CA TYR A 490 -24.06 0.33 14.19
C TYR A 490 -23.68 -0.80 13.23
N TYR A 491 -23.16 -0.46 12.08
CA TYR A 491 -22.65 -1.42 11.11
C TYR A 491 -21.18 -1.78 11.41
N GLN A 492 -20.76 -2.98 11.00
CA GLN A 492 -19.35 -3.35 11.00
C GLN A 492 -18.67 -2.69 9.81
N PRO A 493 -17.63 -1.86 10.03
CA PRO A 493 -16.91 -1.25 8.91
C PRO A 493 -16.20 -2.33 8.10
N HIS A 494 -16.16 -2.17 6.78
CA HIS A 494 -15.54 -3.14 5.88
C HIS A 494 -15.10 -2.52 4.57
N LEU A 495 -14.13 -3.18 3.94
CA LEU A 495 -13.56 -2.79 2.66
C LEU A 495 -13.95 -3.75 1.53
N VAL A 496 -14.03 -5.07 1.79
CA VAL A 496 -14.31 -6.02 0.72
C VAL A 496 -15.80 -6.31 0.61
N THR A 497 -16.34 -6.07 -0.58
CA THR A 497 -17.75 -6.29 -0.92
C THR A 497 -17.99 -7.61 -1.64
N LYS A 498 -17.01 -8.10 -2.46
CA LYS A 498 -17.15 -9.34 -3.22
C LYS A 498 -15.85 -10.11 -3.34
N ILE A 499 -15.96 -11.42 -3.43
CA ILE A 499 -14.89 -12.32 -3.85
C ILE A 499 -15.30 -12.93 -5.19
N LYS A 500 -14.39 -12.86 -6.18
CA LYS A 500 -14.59 -13.41 -7.54
C LYS A 500 -13.61 -14.55 -7.79
N ASP A 501 -14.01 -15.55 -8.54
CA ASP A 501 -13.09 -16.60 -9.02
C ASP A 501 -12.19 -16.08 -10.15
N ALA A 502 -11.25 -16.91 -10.59
CA ALA A 502 -10.30 -16.58 -11.65
C ALA A 502 -10.96 -16.25 -13.01
N ASN A 503 -12.24 -16.58 -13.20
CA ASN A 503 -13.01 -16.31 -14.42
C ASN A 503 -13.95 -15.11 -14.26
N GLY A 504 -13.91 -14.41 -13.12
CA GLY A 504 -14.76 -13.27 -12.79
C GLY A 504 -16.13 -13.64 -12.21
N GLY A 505 -16.41 -14.93 -11.98
CA GLY A 505 -17.64 -15.39 -11.33
C GLY A 505 -17.66 -15.01 -9.84
N ILE A 506 -18.81 -14.47 -9.37
CA ILE A 506 -18.95 -14.11 -7.95
C ILE A 506 -19.02 -15.37 -7.09
N VAL A 507 -18.06 -15.55 -6.20
CA VAL A 507 -18.00 -16.65 -5.23
C VAL A 507 -18.70 -16.29 -3.93
N LYS A 508 -18.54 -15.03 -3.48
CA LYS A 508 -19.11 -14.52 -2.24
C LYS A 508 -19.41 -13.03 -2.38
N THR A 509 -20.54 -12.60 -1.85
CA THR A 509 -20.88 -11.20 -1.64
C THR A 509 -20.97 -10.95 -0.15
N PHE A 510 -20.40 -9.86 0.32
CA PHE A 510 -20.55 -9.38 1.68
C PHE A 510 -21.66 -8.32 1.67
N SER A 511 -22.66 -8.53 2.50
CA SER A 511 -23.69 -7.52 2.74
C SER A 511 -23.34 -6.73 3.99
N PRO A 512 -23.76 -5.48 4.10
CA PRO A 512 -23.60 -4.69 5.32
C PRO A 512 -24.04 -5.47 6.56
N THR A 513 -23.17 -5.53 7.57
CA THR A 513 -23.42 -6.32 8.78
C THR A 513 -23.86 -5.37 9.91
N LEU A 514 -25.16 -5.32 10.17
CA LEU A 514 -25.69 -4.61 11.33
C LEU A 514 -25.37 -5.38 12.61
N LEU A 515 -24.55 -4.80 13.48
CA LEU A 515 -24.14 -5.42 14.74
C LEU A 515 -25.13 -5.14 15.88
N LYS A 516 -25.63 -3.91 15.96
CA LYS A 516 -26.53 -3.46 17.04
C LYS A 516 -27.22 -2.13 16.69
N GLN A 517 -28.26 -1.81 17.45
CA GLN A 517 -28.82 -0.46 17.51
C GLN A 517 -28.29 0.25 18.76
N THR A 518 -27.74 1.45 18.61
CA THR A 518 -27.10 2.23 19.69
C THR A 518 -28.09 3.20 20.34
N ILE A 519 -28.87 3.91 19.53
CA ILE A 519 -29.84 4.92 19.97
C ILE A 519 -31.11 4.81 19.14
N SER A 520 -32.16 5.53 19.57
CA SER A 520 -33.39 5.70 18.81
C SER A 520 -33.21 6.69 17.65
N SER A 521 -34.08 6.57 16.63
CA SER A 521 -34.04 7.45 15.45
C SER A 521 -34.36 8.91 15.77
N ASN A 522 -35.18 9.18 16.79
CA ASN A 522 -35.48 10.55 17.23
C ASN A 522 -34.22 11.23 17.78
N ILE A 523 -33.48 10.54 18.67
CA ILE A 523 -32.24 11.07 19.21
C ILE A 523 -31.20 11.27 18.09
N SER A 524 -31.16 10.37 17.12
CA SER A 524 -30.31 10.52 15.94
C SER A 524 -30.66 11.84 15.18
N ALA A 525 -31.92 12.14 14.97
CA ALA A 525 -32.36 13.38 14.32
C ALA A 525 -31.97 14.63 15.13
N ASP A 526 -32.16 14.57 16.46
CA ASP A 526 -31.78 15.68 17.36
C ASP A 526 -30.26 15.96 17.25
N ILE A 527 -29.44 14.91 17.34
CA ILE A 527 -27.97 15.07 17.26
C ILE A 527 -27.54 15.61 15.89
N ARG A 528 -28.15 15.16 14.78
CA ARG A 528 -27.87 15.72 13.46
C ARG A 528 -28.14 17.23 13.44
N SER A 529 -29.29 17.67 13.99
CA SER A 529 -29.62 19.09 14.04
C SER A 529 -28.65 19.90 14.92
N TYR A 530 -28.18 19.34 16.05
CA TYR A 530 -27.18 20.00 16.90
C TYR A 530 -25.82 20.13 16.20
N MET A 531 -25.43 19.12 15.42
CA MET A 531 -24.19 19.17 14.63
C MET A 531 -24.29 20.09 13.42
N GLU A 532 -25.50 20.22 12.83
CA GLU A 532 -25.79 21.23 11.81
C GLU A 532 -25.66 22.65 12.38
N LEU A 533 -26.22 22.92 13.57
CA LEU A 533 -26.07 24.19 14.26
C LEU A 533 -24.60 24.55 14.48
N SER A 534 -23.73 23.55 14.77
CA SER A 534 -22.29 23.77 14.91
C SER A 534 -21.63 24.24 13.60
N VAL A 535 -22.07 23.76 12.44
CA VAL A 535 -21.59 24.23 11.13
C VAL A 535 -22.18 25.58 10.75
N GLN A 536 -23.45 25.83 11.10
CA GLN A 536 -24.11 27.08 10.74
C GLN A 536 -23.65 28.27 11.58
N GLN A 537 -23.44 28.08 12.90
CA GLN A 537 -23.24 29.18 13.86
C GLN A 537 -22.10 28.89 14.87
N GLY A 538 -21.59 27.67 14.95
CA GLY A 538 -20.65 27.23 15.97
C GLY A 538 -19.22 27.11 15.51
N THR A 539 -18.45 26.26 16.24
CA THR A 539 -17.01 26.07 16.05
C THR A 539 -16.66 25.37 14.73
N SER A 540 -17.64 24.74 14.06
CA SER A 540 -17.44 23.97 12.82
C SER A 540 -17.73 24.76 11.53
N HIS A 541 -17.93 26.08 11.61
CA HIS A 541 -18.38 26.90 10.47
C HIS A 541 -17.40 26.95 9.28
N TYR A 542 -16.11 26.69 9.48
CA TYR A 542 -15.13 26.63 8.40
C TYR A 542 -15.25 25.36 7.54
N SER A 543 -16.01 24.35 7.97
CA SER A 543 -16.26 23.13 7.21
C SER A 543 -17.45 23.22 6.26
N LYS A 544 -18.19 24.34 6.26
CA LYS A 544 -19.41 24.49 5.47
C LYS A 544 -19.15 24.30 3.98
N VAL A 545 -19.92 23.40 3.36
CA VAL A 545 -19.89 23.13 1.91
C VAL A 545 -21.07 23.83 1.27
N GLN A 546 -20.82 24.60 0.22
CA GLN A 546 -21.86 25.36 -0.44
C GLN A 546 -22.82 24.46 -1.23
N GLY A 547 -24.10 24.69 -1.07
CA GLY A 547 -25.15 23.91 -1.73
C GLY A 547 -25.53 22.62 -1.03
N TYR A 548 -24.86 22.30 0.08
CA TYR A 548 -25.13 21.09 0.85
C TYR A 548 -25.37 21.43 2.33
N SER A 549 -26.45 20.87 2.89
CA SER A 549 -26.57 20.82 4.33
C SER A 549 -25.52 19.90 4.92
N SER A 550 -24.89 20.30 6.01
CA SER A 550 -23.87 19.50 6.65
C SER A 550 -23.87 19.67 8.16
N GLY A 551 -23.58 18.59 8.87
CA GLY A 551 -23.35 18.60 10.30
C GLY A 551 -21.89 18.28 10.60
N GLY A 552 -21.36 18.87 11.68
CA GLY A 552 -19.96 18.64 12.00
C GLY A 552 -19.59 18.98 13.44
N LYS A 553 -18.44 18.45 13.87
CA LYS A 553 -17.86 18.72 15.18
C LYS A 553 -16.34 18.81 15.08
N THR A 554 -15.77 19.86 15.68
CA THR A 554 -14.33 20.04 15.83
C THR A 554 -13.81 19.31 17.06
N GLY A 555 -12.58 18.83 16.99
CA GLY A 555 -11.81 18.28 18.10
C GLY A 555 -10.50 19.04 18.32
N THR A 556 -10.11 19.13 19.58
CA THR A 556 -8.80 19.60 20.01
C THR A 556 -8.42 18.80 21.23
N ALA A 557 -7.32 18.09 21.19
CA ALA A 557 -6.78 17.31 22.30
C ALA A 557 -5.34 17.71 22.54
N GLU A 558 -5.03 18.22 23.75
CA GLU A 558 -3.65 18.45 24.16
C GLU A 558 -2.96 17.13 24.43
N LYS A 559 -1.75 16.92 23.93
CA LYS A 559 -1.00 15.67 24.10
C LYS A 559 -0.25 15.62 25.43
N PHE A 560 0.02 14.42 25.93
CA PHE A 560 0.86 14.24 27.12
C PHE A 560 2.35 14.44 26.79
N PRO A 561 3.14 14.99 27.76
CA PRO A 561 2.69 15.61 29.02
C PRO A 561 1.96 16.94 28.74
N ARG A 562 0.90 17.23 29.49
CA ARG A 562 0.14 18.49 29.32
C ARG A 562 1.04 19.71 29.51
N GLY A 563 0.77 20.78 28.78
CA GLY A 563 1.57 22.02 28.82
C GLY A 563 2.81 21.98 27.93
N ASN A 564 2.96 20.95 27.07
CA ASN A 564 4.07 20.85 26.11
C ASN A 564 3.81 21.61 24.80
N GLY A 565 2.61 22.21 24.62
CA GLY A 565 2.23 22.92 23.41
C GLY A 565 1.89 22.03 22.21
N LYS A 566 1.84 20.70 22.39
CA LYS A 566 1.54 19.74 21.34
C LYS A 566 0.06 19.36 21.36
N TYR A 567 -0.57 19.41 20.21
CA TYR A 567 -1.99 19.16 20.04
C TYR A 567 -2.28 18.19 18.87
N LEU A 568 -3.34 17.45 19.05
CA LEU A 568 -4.04 16.78 17.96
C LEU A 568 -5.33 17.58 17.70
N VAL A 569 -5.53 18.03 16.47
CA VAL A 569 -6.75 18.72 16.06
C VAL A 569 -7.49 17.89 15.04
N SER A 570 -8.83 17.93 15.08
CA SER A 570 -9.65 17.07 14.24
C SER A 570 -10.97 17.71 13.86
N PHE A 571 -11.59 17.16 12.83
CA PHE A 571 -12.94 17.48 12.42
C PHE A 571 -13.64 16.21 11.95
N ILE A 572 -14.84 15.96 12.47
CA ILE A 572 -15.73 14.91 11.99
C ILE A 572 -17.03 15.55 11.50
N GLY A 573 -17.50 15.17 10.33
CA GLY A 573 -18.71 15.74 9.73
C GLY A 573 -19.38 14.81 8.75
N PHE A 574 -20.57 15.19 8.32
CA PHE A 574 -21.40 14.42 7.41
C PHE A 574 -22.28 15.34 6.54
N ALA A 575 -22.69 14.82 5.40
CA ALA A 575 -23.63 15.47 4.49
C ALA A 575 -24.42 14.39 3.69
N PRO A 576 -25.68 14.72 3.27
CA PRO A 576 -26.56 15.79 3.74
C PRO A 576 -27.04 15.56 5.19
N VAL A 577 -27.75 16.54 5.80
CA VAL A 577 -28.18 16.45 7.22
C VAL A 577 -29.36 15.49 7.40
N GLU A 578 -30.37 15.57 6.53
CA GLU A 578 -31.61 14.78 6.69
C GLU A 578 -31.32 13.28 6.45
N GLU A 579 -30.65 12.96 5.37
CA GLU A 579 -30.27 11.60 4.98
C GLU A 579 -28.75 11.55 4.73
N PRO A 580 -27.92 11.34 5.77
CA PRO A 580 -26.47 11.30 5.61
C PRO A 580 -26.01 10.19 4.69
N GLU A 581 -25.31 10.54 3.61
CA GLU A 581 -24.75 9.61 2.63
C GLU A 581 -23.25 9.45 2.79
N VAL A 582 -22.57 10.47 3.36
CA VAL A 582 -21.12 10.48 3.56
C VAL A 582 -20.79 11.01 4.95
N VAL A 583 -19.90 10.33 5.63
CA VAL A 583 -19.21 10.81 6.84
C VAL A 583 -17.73 10.93 6.54
N ILE A 584 -17.14 12.03 6.96
CA ILE A 584 -15.71 12.30 6.87
C ILE A 584 -15.11 12.54 8.25
N TYR A 585 -13.96 11.94 8.53
CA TYR A 585 -13.17 12.24 9.72
C TYR A 585 -11.75 12.60 9.32
N VAL A 586 -11.32 13.81 9.68
CA VAL A 586 -10.00 14.35 9.42
C VAL A 586 -9.29 14.59 10.74
N VAL A 587 -8.08 14.05 10.88
CA VAL A 587 -7.19 14.26 12.02
C VAL A 587 -5.88 14.86 11.53
N VAL A 588 -5.40 15.88 12.22
CA VAL A 588 -4.07 16.49 12.04
C VAL A 588 -3.35 16.42 13.39
N ASP A 589 -2.36 15.54 13.48
CA ASP A 589 -1.59 15.31 14.69
C ASP A 589 -0.29 16.13 14.67
N GLU A 590 -0.11 16.99 15.66
CA GLU A 590 1.04 17.88 15.80
C GLU A 590 1.33 18.69 14.51
N PRO A 591 0.41 19.58 14.07
CA PRO A 591 0.66 20.42 12.89
C PRO A 591 1.92 21.28 13.08
N ASN A 592 2.72 21.45 12.02
CA ASN A 592 3.98 22.18 12.04
C ASN A 592 3.76 23.70 12.08
N THR A 593 3.16 24.18 13.16
CA THR A 593 2.83 25.60 13.38
C THR A 593 2.94 25.95 14.85
N GLU A 594 3.11 27.24 15.16
CA GLU A 594 3.12 27.75 16.54
C GLU A 594 1.73 27.60 17.21
N ASP A 595 0.64 27.79 16.47
CA ASP A 595 -0.73 27.58 16.94
C ASP A 595 -1.24 26.18 16.56
N GLN A 596 -0.75 25.17 17.26
CA GLN A 596 -1.18 23.80 17.04
C GLN A 596 -2.63 23.52 17.46
N ALA A 597 -3.20 24.35 18.34
CA ALA A 597 -4.54 24.11 18.92
C ALA A 597 -5.70 24.48 18.00
N THR A 598 -5.44 25.11 16.85
CA THR A 598 -6.50 25.55 15.96
C THR A 598 -7.13 24.40 15.16
N SER A 599 -8.41 24.15 15.35
CA SER A 599 -9.20 23.17 14.60
C SER A 599 -9.60 23.61 13.19
N ARG A 600 -9.10 24.73 12.69
CA ARG A 600 -9.38 25.20 11.32
C ARG A 600 -8.77 24.29 10.26
N TYR A 601 -7.58 23.74 10.50
CA TYR A 601 -6.86 22.91 9.54
C TYR A 601 -7.68 21.69 9.09
N PRO A 602 -8.13 20.80 9.99
CA PRO A 602 -8.95 19.67 9.59
C PRO A 602 -10.29 20.07 8.98
N GLN A 603 -10.87 21.23 9.37
CA GLN A 603 -12.09 21.74 8.75
C GLN A 603 -11.87 22.14 7.28
N TYR A 604 -10.78 22.85 6.97
CA TYR A 604 -10.45 23.23 5.59
C TYR A 604 -10.19 22.02 4.72
N ILE A 605 -9.45 21.03 5.23
CA ILE A 605 -9.19 19.78 4.51
C ILE A 605 -10.55 19.09 4.21
N ALA A 606 -11.41 18.93 5.21
CA ALA A 606 -12.72 18.30 5.05
C ALA A 606 -13.62 19.07 4.09
N GLN A 607 -13.66 20.41 4.20
CA GLN A 607 -14.44 21.27 3.32
C GLN A 607 -14.00 21.13 1.86
N GLY A 608 -12.70 21.16 1.61
CA GLY A 608 -12.16 20.95 0.27
C GLY A 608 -12.51 19.58 -0.30
N ILE A 609 -12.28 18.51 0.48
CA ILE A 609 -12.64 17.15 0.08
C ILE A 609 -14.14 17.07 -0.24
N LEU A 610 -15.02 17.46 0.67
CA LEU A 610 -16.46 17.35 0.50
C LEU A 610 -16.97 18.18 -0.69
N SER A 611 -16.38 19.36 -0.96
CA SER A 611 -16.76 20.20 -2.09
C SER A 611 -16.58 19.52 -3.45
N GLU A 612 -15.58 18.63 -3.58
CA GLU A 612 -15.37 17.84 -4.80
C GLU A 612 -16.01 16.45 -4.71
N LEU A 613 -16.01 15.85 -3.52
CA LEU A 613 -16.46 14.48 -3.31
C LEU A 613 -17.99 14.33 -3.46
N LEU A 614 -18.78 15.26 -2.88
CA LEU A 614 -20.22 15.15 -2.92
C LEU A 614 -20.77 15.14 -4.37
N PRO A 615 -20.39 16.09 -5.25
CA PRO A 615 -20.80 16.01 -6.66
C PRO A 615 -20.18 14.83 -7.39
N TYR A 616 -18.96 14.40 -7.04
CA TYR A 616 -18.32 13.20 -7.63
C TYR A 616 -19.15 11.93 -7.34
N LEU A 617 -19.63 11.78 -6.11
CA LEU A 617 -20.50 10.67 -5.70
C LEU A 617 -21.95 10.81 -6.20
N ASN A 618 -22.27 11.87 -6.96
CA ASN A 618 -23.60 12.21 -7.46
C ASN A 618 -24.61 12.50 -6.34
N ILE A 619 -24.15 12.98 -5.19
CA ILE A 619 -25.01 13.45 -4.11
C ILE A 619 -25.60 14.82 -4.54
N ALA A 620 -26.91 14.92 -4.58
CA ALA A 620 -27.57 16.12 -5.04
C ALA A 620 -27.48 17.26 -4.00
N PRO A 621 -27.22 18.52 -4.43
CA PRO A 621 -27.34 19.66 -3.53
C PRO A 621 -28.76 19.77 -2.95
N ASP A 622 -28.85 20.00 -1.64
CA ASP A 622 -30.10 20.12 -0.88
C ASP A 622 -30.33 21.54 -0.30
N GLU A 623 -29.33 22.41 -0.38
CA GLU A 623 -29.45 23.83 -0.06
C GLU A 623 -29.58 24.69 -1.32
N ILE A 624 -30.41 25.77 -1.22
CA ILE A 624 -30.54 26.76 -2.30
C ILE A 624 -29.29 27.65 -2.30
N THR A 625 -28.56 27.65 -3.40
CA THR A 625 -27.46 28.58 -3.64
C THR A 625 -27.98 29.74 -4.48
N ASP A 626 -27.56 30.97 -4.19
CA ASP A 626 -27.85 32.15 -5.01
C ASP A 626 -27.08 32.21 -6.34
N GLY A 627 -26.36 31.14 -6.67
CA GLY A 627 -25.50 31.01 -7.86
C GLY A 627 -24.18 31.78 -7.79
N THR A 628 -23.95 32.52 -6.71
CA THR A 628 -22.61 33.06 -6.39
C THR A 628 -21.86 32.03 -5.61
N VAL A 629 -20.92 31.36 -6.27
CA VAL A 629 -20.00 30.44 -5.59
C VAL A 629 -18.93 31.30 -4.92
N PRO A 630 -18.92 31.49 -3.58
CA PRO A 630 -17.78 32.06 -2.92
C PRO A 630 -16.67 31.00 -2.91
N GLN A 631 -16.01 30.81 -4.00
CA GLN A 631 -14.91 29.85 -4.11
C GLN A 631 -13.65 30.28 -3.38
N THR A 632 -13.62 31.46 -2.79
CA THR A 632 -12.34 32.10 -2.41
C THR A 632 -12.24 32.55 -0.95
N GLU A 633 -13.31 32.87 -0.26
CA GLU A 633 -13.20 33.42 1.10
C GLU A 633 -12.93 32.36 2.19
N LEU A 634 -13.32 31.09 1.94
CA LEU A 634 -13.11 29.98 2.91
C LEU A 634 -11.66 29.52 3.03
N TRP A 635 -10.82 29.91 2.09
CA TRP A 635 -9.47 29.42 1.95
C TRP A 635 -8.39 30.51 2.06
N GLU A 636 -8.68 31.70 2.60
CA GLU A 636 -7.65 32.76 2.71
C GLU A 636 -6.36 32.29 3.40
N GLY A 637 -6.41 31.26 4.23
CA GLY A 637 -5.21 30.61 4.77
C GLY A 637 -4.68 29.43 3.93
N PHE A 638 -5.54 28.77 3.13
CA PHE A 638 -5.23 27.52 2.42
C PHE A 638 -5.44 27.60 0.90
N ALA A 639 -6.29 28.51 0.43
CA ALA A 639 -6.63 28.63 -0.99
C ALA A 639 -5.46 29.04 -1.86
N GLY A 640 -4.43 29.61 -1.25
CA GLY A 640 -3.15 29.82 -1.90
C GLY A 640 -2.48 28.55 -2.42
N TYR A 641 -2.95 27.36 -1.97
CA TYR A 641 -2.39 26.04 -2.29
C TYR A 641 -3.09 25.30 -3.39
N LEU A 642 -4.41 25.41 -3.41
CA LEU A 642 -5.23 24.73 -4.41
C LEU A 642 -5.51 25.61 -5.62
N LYS A 643 -5.32 26.90 -5.43
CA LYS A 643 -5.29 27.91 -6.50
C LYS A 643 -4.01 28.69 -6.28
N ASN A 644 -3.20 28.72 -7.27
CA ASN A 644 -1.97 29.49 -7.37
C ASN A 644 -1.83 30.60 -6.31
N PRO A 645 -0.68 30.74 -5.64
CA PRO A 645 -0.51 31.73 -4.60
C PRO A 645 -0.89 33.12 -5.12
N VAL A 646 -1.68 33.82 -4.33
CA VAL A 646 -2.11 35.20 -4.49
C VAL A 646 -1.97 35.78 -5.90
N GLY A 647 -3.03 35.59 -6.74
CA GLY A 647 -3.09 36.23 -8.06
C GLY A 647 -2.15 35.64 -9.12
N SER A 648 -1.58 34.49 -8.89
CA SER A 648 -0.74 33.82 -9.86
C SER A 648 -1.57 33.02 -10.85
N ASN A 649 -1.18 33.03 -12.11
CA ASN A 649 -1.68 32.18 -13.17
C ASN A 649 -0.64 31.10 -13.48
N VAL A 650 -1.04 30.10 -14.25
CA VAL A 650 -0.12 29.09 -14.79
C VAL A 650 0.10 29.38 -16.25
N ASP A 651 1.34 29.40 -16.72
CA ASP A 651 1.66 29.54 -18.12
C ASP A 651 1.39 28.23 -18.90
N GLU A 652 1.55 28.26 -20.22
CA GLU A 652 1.35 27.09 -21.09
C GLU A 652 2.31 25.92 -20.81
N ASN A 653 3.35 26.13 -20.01
CA ASN A 653 4.34 25.14 -19.61
C ASN A 653 4.12 24.63 -18.16
N GLY A 654 3.06 25.11 -17.50
CA GLY A 654 2.75 24.73 -16.12
C GLY A 654 3.54 25.48 -15.02
N ASN A 655 4.25 26.58 -15.37
CA ASN A 655 4.96 27.39 -14.39
C ASN A 655 4.04 28.45 -13.79
N LEU A 656 4.19 28.71 -12.49
CA LEU A 656 3.51 29.81 -11.83
C LEU A 656 3.97 31.15 -12.37
N VAL A 657 3.01 32.04 -12.67
CA VAL A 657 3.29 33.40 -13.15
C VAL A 657 2.44 34.43 -12.41
N ASP A 658 2.98 35.62 -12.21
CA ASP A 658 2.24 36.77 -11.64
C ASP A 658 1.24 37.35 -12.68
N ASP A 659 0.44 38.32 -12.26
CA ASP A 659 -0.52 39.02 -13.14
C ASP A 659 0.11 39.69 -14.37
N LYS A 660 1.44 39.81 -14.39
CA LYS A 660 2.20 40.38 -15.49
C LYS A 660 2.87 39.35 -16.38
N GLY A 661 2.69 38.06 -16.04
CA GLY A 661 3.27 36.92 -16.76
C GLY A 661 4.73 36.65 -16.39
N ASN A 662 5.27 37.20 -15.26
CA ASN A 662 6.59 36.85 -14.78
C ASN A 662 6.50 35.54 -13.96
N ARG A 663 7.49 34.68 -14.16
CA ARG A 663 7.58 33.43 -13.38
C ARG A 663 7.84 33.73 -11.91
N ILE A 664 7.11 33.04 -11.05
CA ILE A 664 7.22 33.16 -9.60
C ILE A 664 7.39 31.79 -8.93
N ASP A 665 7.97 31.78 -7.74
CA ASP A 665 7.99 30.60 -6.86
C ASP A 665 6.69 30.51 -6.03
N TRP A 666 6.59 29.47 -5.20
CA TRP A 666 5.42 29.27 -4.34
C TRP A 666 5.22 30.39 -3.29
N ASP A 667 6.25 31.13 -2.95
CA ASP A 667 6.18 32.26 -2.02
C ASP A 667 5.82 33.58 -2.74
N GLY A 668 5.63 33.53 -4.06
CA GLY A 668 5.30 34.69 -4.88
C GLY A 668 6.51 35.54 -5.27
N ASN A 669 7.72 35.07 -4.99
CA ASN A 669 8.94 35.79 -5.40
C ASN A 669 9.22 35.53 -6.88
N ARG A 670 9.64 36.56 -7.62
CA ARG A 670 10.04 36.40 -9.00
C ARG A 670 11.29 35.54 -9.12
N ILE A 671 11.27 34.62 -10.08
CA ILE A 671 12.38 33.73 -10.39
C ILE A 671 12.68 33.73 -11.90
N ASP A 672 13.92 33.42 -12.25
CA ASP A 672 14.30 33.13 -13.63
C ASP A 672 13.96 31.70 -14.04
N GLU A 673 14.28 31.31 -15.26
CA GLU A 673 14.06 29.95 -15.79
C GLU A 673 14.82 28.84 -15.04
N ASN A 674 15.85 29.20 -14.27
CA ASN A 674 16.69 28.29 -13.49
C ASN A 674 16.34 28.31 -11.99
N GLY A 675 15.34 29.11 -11.60
CA GLY A 675 14.85 29.24 -10.23
C GLY A 675 15.64 30.19 -9.34
N TYR A 676 16.44 31.11 -9.89
CA TYR A 676 17.10 32.13 -9.10
C TYR A 676 16.20 33.34 -8.84
N LEU A 677 16.22 33.84 -7.60
CA LEU A 677 15.40 34.96 -7.16
C LEU A 677 15.76 36.26 -7.87
N LEU A 678 14.73 36.98 -8.30
CA LEU A 678 14.86 38.27 -8.97
C LEU A 678 14.23 39.40 -8.14
N ASN A 679 14.83 40.56 -8.19
CA ASN A 679 14.25 41.80 -7.67
C ASN A 679 13.14 42.32 -8.62
N GLU A 680 12.38 43.31 -8.19
CA GLU A 680 11.33 43.94 -9.01
C GLU A 680 11.85 44.54 -10.34
N ASP A 681 13.13 44.97 -10.38
CA ASP A 681 13.80 45.52 -11.55
C ASP A 681 14.39 44.42 -12.47
N GLY A 682 14.25 43.15 -12.12
CA GLY A 682 14.77 42.01 -12.87
C GLY A 682 16.23 41.66 -12.61
N SER A 683 16.89 42.33 -11.66
CA SER A 683 18.24 41.97 -11.22
C SER A 683 18.20 40.78 -10.27
N TYR A 684 19.28 39.97 -10.23
CA TYR A 684 19.36 38.82 -9.32
C TYR A 684 19.55 39.26 -7.87
N GLN A 685 18.86 38.54 -6.97
CA GLN A 685 19.14 38.66 -5.54
C GLN A 685 20.44 37.91 -5.21
N VAL A 686 21.26 38.49 -4.31
CA VAL A 686 22.54 37.92 -3.89
C VAL A 686 22.62 37.82 -2.37
N ASN A 687 23.28 36.76 -1.88
CA ASN A 687 23.56 36.58 -0.46
C ASN A 687 24.73 37.52 0.00
N GLU A 688 25.06 37.47 1.28
CA GLU A 688 26.15 38.30 1.89
C GLU A 688 27.54 38.05 1.26
N ASN A 689 27.70 36.88 0.57
CA ASN A 689 28.92 36.50 -0.12
C ASN A 689 28.95 36.93 -1.60
N GLY A 690 27.88 37.58 -2.10
CA GLY A 690 27.74 37.99 -3.49
C GLY A 690 27.32 36.85 -4.46
N GLU A 691 26.83 35.72 -3.94
CA GLU A 691 26.34 34.61 -4.74
C GLU A 691 24.83 34.74 -5.01
N TYR A 692 24.38 34.36 -6.19
CA TYR A 692 22.95 34.37 -6.53
C TYR A 692 22.13 33.40 -5.67
N ILE A 693 21.02 33.94 -5.13
CA ILE A 693 20.12 33.16 -4.28
C ILE A 693 19.15 32.34 -5.17
N LYS A 694 19.09 31.06 -4.96
CA LYS A 694 18.10 30.18 -5.60
C LYS A 694 16.90 30.05 -4.69
N SER A 695 15.69 30.10 -5.26
CA SER A 695 14.47 29.83 -4.49
C SER A 695 14.47 28.38 -4.00
N GLU A 696 14.12 28.19 -2.73
CA GLU A 696 13.96 26.88 -2.11
C GLU A 696 12.58 26.26 -2.44
N ASN A 697 11.64 27.05 -2.94
CA ASN A 697 10.23 26.68 -3.18
C ASN A 697 9.84 26.75 -4.67
N LEU A 698 10.61 26.08 -5.54
CA LEU A 698 10.31 25.99 -6.97
C LEU A 698 9.07 25.13 -7.22
N GLY A 699 7.94 25.75 -7.55
CA GLY A 699 6.69 25.06 -7.90
C GLY A 699 6.51 24.93 -9.42
N SER A 700 6.17 23.73 -9.89
CA SER A 700 5.62 23.52 -11.23
C SER A 700 4.43 22.57 -11.15
N TYR A 701 3.30 22.92 -11.77
CA TYR A 701 2.26 21.98 -12.11
C TYR A 701 2.70 21.21 -13.35
N GLY A 702 3.30 20.00 -13.15
CA GLY A 702 3.79 19.19 -14.25
C GLY A 702 2.68 18.51 -15.00
N ASN A 703 2.64 18.70 -16.33
CA ASN A 703 2.12 17.66 -17.22
C ASN A 703 3.05 16.46 -17.14
N THR A 704 2.52 15.31 -16.74
CA THR A 704 3.21 14.03 -16.80
C THR A 704 3.25 13.53 -18.25
N GLU A 705 4.22 13.97 -19.03
CA GLU A 705 4.75 13.24 -20.18
C GLU A 705 6.25 13.51 -20.29
N GLY A 706 7.03 12.49 -19.89
CA GLY A 706 8.40 12.16 -20.29
C GLY A 706 9.44 13.28 -20.30
N ASP A 707 10.30 13.31 -19.33
CA ASP A 707 11.75 13.14 -19.39
C ASP A 707 12.43 13.73 -18.14
N GLY A 708 13.26 12.88 -17.52
CA GLY A 708 14.48 13.23 -16.79
C GLY A 708 14.45 14.44 -15.86
N ILE A 709 13.94 14.30 -14.67
CA ILE A 709 14.17 15.29 -13.61
C ILE A 709 15.41 14.90 -12.82
N GLN A 710 16.48 15.66 -13.03
CA GLN A 710 17.56 15.75 -12.07
C GLN A 710 17.20 16.76 -10.98
N ASP A 711 17.29 16.29 -9.75
CA ASP A 711 17.60 16.99 -8.51
C ASP A 711 16.93 18.36 -8.22
N GLY A 712 16.05 18.34 -7.24
CA GLY A 712 15.58 19.54 -6.59
C GLY A 712 14.43 19.36 -5.59
N VAL A 713 14.52 18.37 -4.68
CA VAL A 713 13.69 18.40 -3.48
C VAL A 713 14.45 19.18 -2.43
N SER A 714 14.06 20.42 -2.20
CA SER A 714 14.54 21.20 -1.06
C SER A 714 13.73 20.80 0.18
N ASN A 715 14.44 20.37 1.20
CA ASN A 715 13.96 20.14 2.55
C ASN A 715 13.19 21.34 3.09
N ALA A 716 11.90 21.17 3.35
CA ALA A 716 11.25 21.90 4.43
C ALA A 716 11.80 21.31 5.74
N GLY A 717 12.42 22.13 6.56
CA GLY A 717 13.31 21.77 7.64
C GLY A 717 12.80 20.67 8.55
N ALA A 718 13.58 19.61 8.63
CA ALA A 718 13.56 18.73 9.78
C ALA A 718 13.96 19.52 11.04
N PRO A 719 13.31 19.32 12.19
CA PRO A 719 13.78 19.90 13.43
C PRO A 719 15.19 19.40 13.73
N GLY A 720 16.13 20.32 14.00
CA GLY A 720 17.50 20.01 14.37
C GLY A 720 17.55 19.06 15.57
N PRO A 721 18.66 18.32 15.71
CA PRO A 721 18.79 17.36 16.79
C PRO A 721 18.68 18.07 18.13
N LEU A 722 17.79 17.56 18.98
CA LEU A 722 17.73 17.93 20.40
C LEU A 722 19.08 17.57 21.04
N GLU A 723 19.79 18.54 21.56
CA GLU A 723 20.95 18.32 22.41
C GLU A 723 20.50 17.53 23.66
N ASP A 724 21.07 16.34 23.81
CA ASP A 724 20.84 15.44 24.92
C ASP A 724 21.64 15.94 26.15
N ASP A 725 21.00 16.73 27.00
CA ASP A 725 21.47 17.05 28.34
C ASP A 725 20.81 16.09 29.35
N SER A 726 21.26 14.83 29.38
CA SER A 726 20.97 13.92 30.49
C SER A 726 22.26 13.32 31.02
N GLU A 727 22.66 13.80 32.19
CA GLU A 727 23.65 13.12 33.03
C GLU A 727 23.16 11.71 33.41
N PRO A 728 24.09 10.74 33.59
CA PRO A 728 23.73 9.36 33.88
C PRO A 728 23.31 9.19 35.33
N VAL A 729 22.12 8.68 35.56
CA VAL A 729 21.71 8.15 36.90
C VAL A 729 22.10 6.69 36.96
N GLU A 730 22.90 6.38 37.99
CA GLU A 730 23.41 5.06 38.33
C GLU A 730 22.32 4.00 38.53
N GLY A 731 22.69 2.78 38.17
CA GLY A 731 21.82 1.63 38.12
C GLY A 731 21.25 1.14 39.45
N ASN A 732 20.18 0.40 39.32
CA ASN A 732 19.79 -0.64 40.27
C ASN A 732 19.37 -1.88 39.50
N ASP A 733 20.14 -2.92 39.70
CA ASP A 733 19.89 -4.28 39.27
C ASP A 733 18.54 -4.80 39.79
N MET A 734 17.69 -5.31 38.93
CA MET A 734 16.68 -6.29 39.31
C MET A 734 16.70 -7.45 38.33
N GLU A 735 16.93 -8.59 38.92
CA GLU A 735 17.07 -9.90 38.31
C GLU A 735 15.84 -10.32 37.48
N SER A 736 16.12 -10.90 36.33
CA SER A 736 15.15 -11.57 35.48
C SER A 736 14.89 -12.99 36.00
N GLU A 737 13.71 -13.26 36.52
CA GLU A 737 13.23 -14.64 36.65
C GLU A 737 12.50 -15.07 35.37
N GLY A 738 13.03 -16.13 34.75
CA GLY A 738 12.43 -16.79 33.63
C GLY A 738 11.17 -17.57 33.98
N LEU A 739 10.18 -17.53 33.12
CA LEU A 739 9.05 -18.46 33.14
C LEU A 739 9.06 -19.28 31.85
N THR A 740 9.26 -20.56 32.08
CA THR A 740 9.20 -21.64 31.10
C THR A 740 7.76 -21.91 30.64
N ASN A 741 7.64 -22.22 29.35
CA ASN A 741 6.43 -22.82 28.74
C ASN A 741 6.02 -24.12 29.44
N GLU A 742 4.75 -24.29 29.77
CA GLU A 742 4.10 -25.58 29.87
C GLU A 742 2.77 -25.56 29.08
N GLU A 743 2.61 -26.62 28.33
CA GLU A 743 1.47 -26.99 27.52
C GLU A 743 0.22 -27.23 28.36
N ALA A 744 -0.95 -26.87 27.85
CA ALA A 744 -2.20 -27.55 28.16
C ALA A 744 -3.14 -27.52 26.97
N GLY A 745 -3.41 -28.70 26.47
CA GLY A 745 -4.33 -29.00 25.41
C GLY A 745 -5.78 -29.15 25.86
N LEU A 746 -6.62 -29.14 24.83
CA LEU A 746 -7.92 -29.82 24.66
C LEU A 746 -9.02 -29.61 25.73
N GLU A 747 -10.04 -28.82 25.40
CA GLU A 747 -11.40 -29.30 25.00
C GLU A 747 -12.16 -28.22 24.22
#